data_c7575ac3b6a88eefb3e4cb5d4be120f1
#
_entry.id   c7575ac3b6a88eefb3e4cb5d4be120f1
#
_cell.length_a   1.000
_cell.length_b   1.000
_cell.length_c   1.000
_cell.angle_alpha   90.00
_cell.angle_beta   90.00
_cell.angle_gamma   90.00
#
_symmetry.space_group_name_H-M   'P 1'
#
loop_
_entity.id
_entity.type
_entity.pdbx_description
1 polymer ?
#
loop_
_entity_poly.entity_id
_entity_poly.type
_entity_poly.pdbx_seq_one_letter_code
_entity_poly.pdbx_strand_id
1 'polypeptide(L)'
;MDNLENNENMNENIDETNENINEEAIDEAYEKEIEAEKLVEFDGESKVEQEYGADEIQVLEGLEAVRKRPGMYIGSTGPRGLHHLVYEIVDNSIDEALAGYCTKIDVVIEKGDIIRVTDNGRGIPVGVNSKTGLPAVTVVFTVLHAGGKFGGGGYKVSGGLHGVGASVVNALSEWLEVKVCDGEDVYFQRYERGKIVTDLQKIGKSDVKGTEVRFKADPEIFKETTVYDYSVLERRLREQAFLNAGVHIELRDERDLENIIQNNFVYEGGIKSFVEYIHKKRSLEVIHPDVIYFASRNADDTIAVEIALQYNESYNENLLTFANNIHTTDGGTHEEGFKRALTYVMNDYARKFGKLKDNDKNLSGEDVREGLTAIVSVKLKEAQFEGQTKAKLGNTEVRAMVDRLMRDKLSVYLEENPAVAKVIFEKALASSRAREAARKARENARRKSPLDSAQLPGKLADCQSKDSSETEIFIVEGDSAGGSAKGGRDRRIQAILPLWGKMLNVEKARIDRVYGNDKLMPVITALGTGIGDEFDIAKLRYDKVIIMADADVDGSHIRTLLLTFFFRYMRPLIEEGHVYIAQPPLFRISKGKEHKYAYSDLERDQILAQIEGKTEVQRYKGLGEMDSEQLWETTMNPETRLMLRVDLSDAEQADETFTILMGDKVEPRRDFIEKNAKYVQNLDV
;
A
#
# COMPACT_ATOMS: atom_id res chain seq x y z
N MET A 1 -55.78 25.36 -11.57
CA MET A 1 -54.76 24.60 -12.26
C MET A 1 -53.77 25.62 -12.87
N ASP A 2 -52.88 26.14 -12.11
CA ASP A 2 -51.77 26.98 -12.52
C ASP A 2 -51.08 27.43 -11.21
N ASN A 3 -49.99 26.75 -10.84
CA ASN A 3 -49.02 27.14 -9.82
C ASN A 3 -48.24 25.91 -9.30
N LEU A 4 -47.53 25.21 -10.19
CA LEU A 4 -46.62 24.12 -9.80
C LEU A 4 -45.43 23.94 -10.78
N GLU A 5 -45.00 24.95 -11.52
CA GLU A 5 -43.88 24.82 -12.49
C GLU A 5 -42.73 25.84 -12.30
N ASN A 6 -42.58 26.49 -11.15
CA ASN A 6 -41.52 27.49 -10.99
C ASN A 6 -40.56 27.24 -9.81
N ASN A 7 -40.41 26.04 -9.30
CA ASN A 7 -39.46 25.76 -8.19
C ASN A 7 -38.40 24.72 -8.46
N GLU A 8 -38.27 24.20 -9.69
CA GLU A 8 -37.20 23.21 -10.01
C GLU A 8 -35.91 23.83 -10.65
N ASN A 9 -35.92 25.10 -11.04
CA ASN A 9 -34.78 25.71 -11.74
C ASN A 9 -33.91 26.65 -10.87
N MET A 10 -33.99 26.59 -9.54
CA MET A 10 -33.14 27.38 -8.67
C MET A 10 -32.12 26.58 -7.82
N ASN A 11 -32.19 25.27 -7.81
CA ASN A 11 -31.25 24.43 -7.02
C ASN A 11 -30.11 23.81 -7.84
N GLU A 12 -30.10 23.89 -9.18
CA GLU A 12 -29.00 23.35 -9.98
C GLU A 12 -27.80 24.27 -10.18
N ASN A 13 -27.89 25.57 -9.81
CA ASN A 13 -26.81 26.53 -10.05
C ASN A 13 -25.97 26.90 -8.82
N ILE A 14 -26.14 26.23 -7.67
CA ILE A 14 -25.38 26.54 -6.44
C ILE A 14 -24.28 25.50 -6.15
N ASP A 15 -24.40 24.27 -6.65
CA ASP A 15 -23.41 23.19 -6.39
C ASP A 15 -22.24 23.19 -7.40
N GLU A 16 -22.43 23.63 -8.64
CA GLU A 16 -21.32 23.63 -9.63
C GLU A 16 -20.25 24.72 -9.38
N THR A 17 -20.57 25.78 -8.63
CA THR A 17 -19.61 26.88 -8.39
C THR A 17 -18.69 26.67 -7.20
N ASN A 18 -19.02 25.78 -6.26
CA ASN A 18 -18.19 25.56 -5.06
C ASN A 18 -17.17 24.40 -5.23
N GLU A 19 -17.42 23.43 -6.11
CA GLU A 19 -16.45 22.36 -6.40
C GLU A 19 -15.35 22.85 -7.35
N ASN A 20 -15.66 23.71 -8.33
CA ASN A 20 -14.66 24.28 -9.24
C ASN A 20 -13.69 25.28 -8.56
N ILE A 21 -14.08 25.95 -7.48
CA ILE A 21 -13.23 26.92 -6.77
C ILE A 21 -12.12 26.20 -5.97
N ASN A 22 -12.32 24.94 -5.58
CA ASN A 22 -11.34 24.21 -4.75
C ASN A 22 -10.27 23.52 -5.59
N GLU A 23 -10.57 23.08 -6.80
CA GLU A 23 -9.59 22.45 -7.70
C GLU A 23 -8.69 23.49 -8.36
N GLU A 24 -9.22 24.61 -8.83
CA GLU A 24 -8.41 25.74 -9.34
C GLU A 24 -7.44 26.30 -8.28
N ALA A 25 -7.85 26.32 -7.01
CA ALA A 25 -6.99 26.78 -5.92
C ALA A 25 -5.87 25.76 -5.58
N ILE A 26 -6.11 24.49 -5.78
CA ILE A 26 -5.12 23.41 -5.56
C ILE A 26 -4.11 23.42 -6.72
N ASP A 27 -4.56 23.54 -7.96
CA ASP A 27 -3.69 23.61 -9.13
C ASP A 27 -2.86 24.90 -9.14
N GLU A 28 -3.44 26.05 -8.80
CA GLU A 28 -2.69 27.31 -8.63
C GLU A 28 -1.66 27.26 -7.49
N ALA A 29 -1.94 26.54 -6.41
CA ALA A 29 -1.00 26.37 -5.31
C ALA A 29 0.16 25.46 -5.73
N TYR A 30 -0.12 24.40 -6.46
CA TYR A 30 0.87 23.45 -6.97
C TYR A 30 1.77 24.08 -8.04
N GLU A 31 1.22 24.89 -8.97
CA GLU A 31 2.01 25.63 -9.94
C GLU A 31 2.87 26.71 -9.28
N LYS A 32 2.38 27.39 -8.23
CA LYS A 32 3.18 28.35 -7.46
C LYS A 32 4.32 27.68 -6.69
N GLU A 33 4.16 26.44 -6.22
CA GLU A 33 5.24 25.67 -5.61
C GLU A 33 6.30 25.27 -6.64
N ILE A 34 5.90 24.85 -7.83
CA ILE A 34 6.83 24.51 -8.94
C ILE A 34 7.58 25.77 -9.41
N GLU A 35 6.92 26.92 -9.55
CA GLU A 35 7.58 28.19 -9.90
C GLU A 35 8.49 28.73 -8.78
N ALA A 36 8.24 28.38 -7.54
CA ALA A 36 9.05 28.82 -6.39
C ALA A 36 10.34 28.01 -6.24
N GLU A 37 10.38 26.76 -6.73
CA GLU A 37 11.59 25.94 -6.71
C GLU A 37 12.48 26.27 -7.90
N LYS A 38 13.43 27.18 -7.70
CA LYS A 38 14.51 27.41 -8.64
C LYS A 38 15.47 26.23 -8.60
N LEU A 39 15.45 25.41 -9.64
CA LEU A 39 16.48 24.43 -9.85
C LEU A 39 17.83 25.14 -10.06
N VAL A 40 18.76 24.89 -9.18
CA VAL A 40 20.16 25.32 -9.31
C VAL A 40 20.94 24.13 -9.86
N GLU A 41 21.74 24.35 -10.91
CA GLU A 41 22.62 23.31 -11.43
C GLU A 41 23.51 22.75 -10.31
N PHE A 42 23.53 21.45 -10.16
CA PHE A 42 24.39 20.76 -9.23
C PHE A 42 25.81 20.71 -9.83
N ASP A 43 26.67 21.61 -9.38
CA ASP A 43 28.04 21.74 -9.86
C ASP A 43 29.10 20.94 -9.05
N GLY A 44 28.63 19.90 -8.34
CA GLY A 44 29.46 19.03 -7.53
C GLY A 44 29.51 19.43 -6.05
N GLU A 45 30.28 18.69 -5.25
CA GLU A 45 30.30 18.79 -3.79
C GLU A 45 30.55 20.24 -3.29
N SER A 46 29.52 20.89 -2.80
CA SER A 46 29.68 22.10 -2.01
C SER A 46 30.24 21.71 -0.64
N LYS A 47 31.49 22.01 -0.38
CA LYS A 47 32.07 21.91 0.96
C LYS A 47 31.30 22.86 1.88
N VAL A 48 30.79 22.33 3.00
CA VAL A 48 30.25 23.16 4.07
C VAL A 48 31.40 23.98 4.63
N GLU A 49 31.38 25.30 4.48
CA GLU A 49 32.46 26.23 4.94
C GLU A 49 32.43 26.48 6.45
N GLN A 50 31.36 26.05 7.15
CA GLN A 50 31.28 26.19 8.61
C GLN A 50 32.13 25.14 9.33
N GLU A 51 32.95 25.59 10.28
CA GLU A 51 33.69 24.69 11.17
C GLU A 51 32.69 23.85 12.00
N TYR A 52 32.78 22.52 11.89
CA TYR A 52 31.99 21.59 12.68
C TYR A 52 32.55 21.50 14.10
N GLY A 53 32.05 22.37 14.99
CA GLY A 53 32.42 22.45 16.40
C GLY A 53 31.45 21.70 17.32
N ALA A 54 31.82 21.55 18.57
CA ALA A 54 31.00 20.89 19.59
C ALA A 54 29.68 21.62 19.85
N ASP A 55 29.63 22.93 19.67
CA ASP A 55 28.47 23.79 19.88
C ASP A 55 27.41 23.66 18.76
N GLU A 56 27.80 23.05 17.61
CA GLU A 56 26.85 22.78 16.49
C GLU A 56 26.08 21.48 16.68
N ILE A 57 26.46 20.65 17.65
CA ILE A 57 25.73 19.44 18.02
C ILE A 57 24.51 19.85 18.82
N GLN A 58 23.35 20.00 18.14
CA GLN A 58 22.08 20.30 18.79
C GLN A 58 21.52 19.07 19.49
N VAL A 59 21.36 19.16 20.82
CA VAL A 59 20.60 18.17 21.59
C VAL A 59 19.15 18.60 21.62
N LEU A 60 18.28 17.79 20.99
CA LEU A 60 16.84 17.99 21.01
C LEU A 60 16.24 17.21 22.18
N GLU A 61 15.57 17.90 23.09
CA GLU A 61 14.95 17.28 24.25
C GLU A 61 13.41 17.16 24.07
N GLY A 62 12.85 16.05 24.58
CA GLY A 62 11.42 15.83 24.69
C GLY A 62 10.68 15.86 23.33
N LEU A 63 9.50 16.53 23.31
CA LEU A 63 8.62 16.56 22.16
C LEU A 63 9.08 17.51 21.02
N GLU A 64 10.06 18.36 21.26
CA GLU A 64 10.66 19.18 20.20
C GLU A 64 11.38 18.33 19.15
N ALA A 65 12.00 17.22 19.56
CA ALA A 65 12.62 16.28 18.66
C ALA A 65 11.62 15.70 17.67
N VAL A 66 10.40 15.38 18.14
CA VAL A 66 9.31 14.86 17.31
C VAL A 66 8.87 15.90 16.27
N ARG A 67 8.67 17.15 16.67
CA ARG A 67 8.25 18.23 15.75
C ARG A 67 9.31 18.57 14.71
N LYS A 68 10.60 18.52 15.06
CA LYS A 68 11.71 18.79 14.12
C LYS A 68 11.94 17.64 13.14
N ARG A 69 11.67 16.39 13.52
CA ARG A 69 11.91 15.19 12.71
C ARG A 69 10.70 14.23 12.77
N PRO A 70 9.51 14.66 12.35
CA PRO A 70 8.29 13.85 12.46
C PRO A 70 8.39 12.53 11.69
N GLY A 71 9.05 12.52 10.52
CA GLY A 71 9.26 11.32 9.72
C GLY A 71 9.94 10.16 10.45
N MET A 72 10.76 10.43 11.48
CA MET A 72 11.36 9.37 12.31
C MET A 72 10.33 8.61 13.17
N TYR A 73 9.17 9.22 13.45
CA TYR A 73 8.14 8.65 14.34
C TYR A 73 6.91 8.15 13.59
N ILE A 74 6.49 8.85 12.53
CA ILE A 74 5.28 8.54 11.76
C ILE A 74 5.55 8.17 10.28
N GLY A 75 6.83 8.08 9.89
CA GLY A 75 7.26 7.67 8.56
C GLY A 75 7.20 8.77 7.49
N SER A 76 6.19 9.62 7.48
CA SER A 76 6.05 10.76 6.56
C SER A 76 5.19 11.87 7.17
N THR A 77 5.16 13.04 6.55
CA THR A 77 4.26 14.15 6.89
C THR A 77 3.14 14.35 5.86
N GLY A 78 3.05 13.49 4.87
CA GLY A 78 1.96 13.43 3.91
C GLY A 78 0.73 12.66 4.44
N PRO A 79 -0.22 12.30 3.56
CA PRO A 79 -1.48 11.64 3.94
C PRO A 79 -1.29 10.38 4.79
N ARG A 80 -0.27 9.55 4.49
CA ARG A 80 0.03 8.34 5.25
C ARG A 80 0.39 8.62 6.70
N GLY A 81 1.25 9.62 6.94
CA GLY A 81 1.64 10.02 8.30
C GLY A 81 0.50 10.68 9.06
N LEU A 82 -0.39 11.43 8.36
CA LEU A 82 -1.58 12.01 8.95
C LEU A 82 -2.50 10.93 9.54
N HIS A 83 -2.83 9.89 8.75
CA HIS A 83 -3.67 8.78 9.23
C HIS A 83 -2.99 7.96 10.33
N HIS A 84 -1.66 7.92 10.36
CA HIS A 84 -0.91 7.22 11.42
C HIS A 84 -1.19 7.79 12.81
N LEU A 85 -1.49 9.10 12.93
CA LEU A 85 -1.88 9.69 14.22
C LEU A 85 -3.14 9.01 14.80
N VAL A 86 -4.12 8.70 13.95
CA VAL A 86 -5.34 7.99 14.37
C VAL A 86 -5.00 6.59 14.81
N TYR A 87 -4.13 5.88 14.05
CA TYR A 87 -3.73 4.51 14.38
C TYR A 87 -3.05 4.42 15.75
N GLU A 88 -2.17 5.35 16.09
CA GLU A 88 -1.48 5.35 17.40
C GLU A 88 -2.44 5.49 18.58
N ILE A 89 -3.52 6.26 18.44
CA ILE A 89 -4.53 6.38 19.51
C ILE A 89 -5.44 5.14 19.56
N VAL A 90 -5.90 4.66 18.40
CA VAL A 90 -6.72 3.44 18.30
C VAL A 90 -5.96 2.21 18.84
N ASP A 91 -4.68 2.07 18.49
CA ASP A 91 -3.84 0.97 18.96
C ASP A 91 -3.72 0.95 20.50
N ASN A 92 -3.79 2.11 21.18
CA ASN A 92 -3.85 2.13 22.63
C ASN A 92 -5.16 1.56 23.18
N SER A 93 -6.29 1.84 22.54
CA SER A 93 -7.60 1.26 22.87
C SER A 93 -7.65 -0.24 22.55
N ILE A 94 -7.02 -0.67 21.47
CA ILE A 94 -6.85 -2.10 21.12
C ILE A 94 -5.96 -2.82 22.16
N ASP A 95 -4.91 -2.18 22.68
CA ASP A 95 -4.10 -2.76 23.76
C ASP A 95 -4.92 -2.98 25.04
N GLU A 96 -5.88 -2.09 25.36
CA GLU A 96 -6.87 -2.31 26.44
C GLU A 96 -7.79 -3.51 26.12
N ALA A 97 -8.17 -3.70 24.85
CA ALA A 97 -8.96 -4.85 24.44
C ALA A 97 -8.16 -6.16 24.53
N LEU A 98 -6.89 -6.17 24.11
CA LEU A 98 -5.97 -7.30 24.28
C LEU A 98 -5.73 -7.66 25.76
N ALA A 99 -5.77 -6.65 26.64
CA ALA A 99 -5.71 -6.85 28.09
C ALA A 99 -7.05 -7.35 28.69
N GLY A 100 -8.13 -7.42 27.89
CA GLY A 100 -9.45 -7.91 28.27
C GLY A 100 -10.36 -6.88 28.95
N TYR A 101 -10.03 -5.59 28.85
CA TYR A 101 -10.77 -4.52 29.55
C TYR A 101 -11.58 -3.63 28.61
N CYS A 102 -11.31 -3.61 27.31
CA CYS A 102 -12.05 -2.83 26.33
C CYS A 102 -12.84 -3.75 25.38
N THR A 103 -14.09 -3.40 25.14
CA THR A 103 -15.00 -4.12 24.24
C THR A 103 -15.60 -3.21 23.17
N LYS A 104 -15.48 -1.89 23.32
CA LYS A 104 -16.02 -0.91 22.38
C LYS A 104 -15.06 0.24 22.17
N ILE A 105 -14.85 0.60 20.90
CA ILE A 105 -14.02 1.72 20.46
C ILE A 105 -14.84 2.54 19.45
N ASP A 106 -15.01 3.82 19.73
CA ASP A 106 -15.70 4.77 18.84
C ASP A 106 -14.68 5.74 18.25
N VAL A 107 -14.61 5.82 16.91
CA VAL A 107 -13.75 6.73 16.16
C VAL A 107 -14.62 7.68 15.35
N VAL A 108 -14.44 8.97 15.51
CA VAL A 108 -15.26 9.99 14.86
C VAL A 108 -14.37 11.02 14.18
N ILE A 109 -14.67 11.30 12.91
CA ILE A 109 -14.13 12.45 12.18
C ILE A 109 -15.15 13.58 12.34
N GLU A 110 -14.83 14.56 13.16
CA GLU A 110 -15.69 15.71 13.42
C GLU A 110 -15.44 16.84 12.42
N LYS A 111 -16.35 17.82 12.35
CA LYS A 111 -16.21 19.00 11.51
C LYS A 111 -14.87 19.71 11.74
N GLY A 112 -14.15 20.02 10.65
CA GLY A 112 -12.82 20.64 10.68
C GLY A 112 -11.69 19.61 10.84
N ASP A 113 -11.93 18.36 10.42
CA ASP A 113 -10.98 17.25 10.45
C ASP A 113 -10.37 17.05 11.84
N ILE A 114 -11.22 17.08 12.87
CA ILE A 114 -10.90 16.74 14.24
C ILE A 114 -11.19 15.27 14.45
N ILE A 115 -10.24 14.55 15.01
CA ILE A 115 -10.42 13.14 15.37
C ILE A 115 -10.79 13.03 16.83
N ARG A 116 -11.81 12.21 17.12
CA ARG A 116 -12.17 11.77 18.47
C ARG A 116 -12.19 10.26 18.55
N VAL A 117 -11.38 9.70 19.43
CA VAL A 117 -11.34 8.26 19.75
C VAL A 117 -11.79 8.07 21.20
N THR A 118 -12.78 7.22 21.39
CA THR A 118 -13.32 6.89 22.73
C THR A 118 -13.30 5.38 22.93
N ASP A 119 -12.80 4.92 24.06
CA ASP A 119 -12.85 3.51 24.47
C ASP A 119 -13.55 3.34 25.83
N ASN A 120 -14.03 2.12 26.08
CA ASN A 120 -14.60 1.72 27.36
C ASN A 120 -13.63 0.87 28.22
N GLY A 121 -12.32 1.09 28.05
CA GLY A 121 -11.27 0.43 28.81
C GLY A 121 -11.18 0.89 30.27
N ARG A 122 -10.05 0.58 30.93
CA ARG A 122 -9.84 0.95 32.36
C ARG A 122 -9.70 2.45 32.60
N GLY A 123 -9.42 3.24 31.55
CA GLY A 123 -8.96 4.62 31.64
C GLY A 123 -7.47 4.73 31.97
N ILE A 124 -6.82 5.77 31.46
CA ILE A 124 -5.42 6.06 31.81
C ILE A 124 -5.34 6.47 33.28
N PRO A 125 -4.39 5.93 34.07
CA PRO A 125 -4.28 6.30 35.50
C PRO A 125 -4.10 7.82 35.67
N VAL A 126 -4.85 8.41 36.62
CA VAL A 126 -4.82 9.85 36.93
C VAL A 126 -3.94 10.20 38.12
N GLY A 127 -3.48 9.19 38.88
CA GLY A 127 -2.60 9.35 40.02
C GLY A 127 -1.23 9.92 39.65
N VAL A 128 -0.55 10.52 40.65
CA VAL A 128 0.78 11.11 40.46
C VAL A 128 1.84 10.01 40.33
N ASN A 129 2.61 10.08 39.24
CA ASN A 129 3.76 9.20 39.03
C ASN A 129 4.92 9.61 39.97
N SER A 130 5.41 8.67 40.77
CA SER A 130 6.44 8.93 41.79
C SER A 130 7.81 9.37 41.21
N LYS A 131 8.11 9.04 39.98
CA LYS A 131 9.39 9.41 39.32
C LYS A 131 9.39 10.81 38.75
N THR A 132 8.25 11.23 38.15
CA THR A 132 8.16 12.52 37.46
C THR A 132 7.47 13.59 38.28
N GLY A 133 6.71 13.23 39.32
CA GLY A 133 5.88 14.16 40.09
C GLY A 133 4.65 14.67 39.36
N LEU A 134 4.39 14.19 38.13
CA LEU A 134 3.24 14.56 37.28
C LEU A 134 2.15 13.49 37.33
N PRO A 135 0.89 13.83 37.04
CA PRO A 135 -0.15 12.84 36.81
C PRO A 135 0.24 11.85 35.73
N ALA A 136 -0.10 10.56 35.88
CA ALA A 136 0.33 9.54 34.90
C ALA A 136 -0.22 9.81 33.50
N VAL A 137 -1.45 10.33 33.37
CA VAL A 137 -2.00 10.79 32.07
C VAL A 137 -1.14 11.87 31.43
N THR A 138 -0.68 12.86 32.22
CA THR A 138 0.24 13.90 31.73
C THR A 138 1.55 13.31 31.23
N VAL A 139 2.11 12.34 31.98
CA VAL A 139 3.35 11.65 31.57
C VAL A 139 3.19 10.93 30.23
N VAL A 140 2.06 10.22 30.01
CA VAL A 140 1.78 9.49 28.78
C VAL A 140 1.76 10.41 27.55
N PHE A 141 1.23 11.64 27.68
CA PHE A 141 1.12 12.57 26.56
C PHE A 141 2.31 13.54 26.40
N THR A 142 3.21 13.64 27.38
CA THR A 142 4.30 14.65 27.33
C THR A 142 5.70 14.08 27.40
N VAL A 143 5.86 12.82 27.80
CA VAL A 143 7.17 12.21 27.97
C VAL A 143 7.35 11.07 26.99
N LEU A 144 8.41 11.13 26.17
CA LEU A 144 8.79 10.02 25.28
C LEU A 144 9.27 8.82 26.10
N HIS A 145 9.03 7.62 25.57
CA HIS A 145 9.43 6.36 26.20
C HIS A 145 8.83 6.19 27.60
N ALA A 146 7.61 6.69 27.81
CA ALA A 146 6.86 6.52 29.03
C ALA A 146 5.57 5.75 28.79
N GLY A 147 5.23 4.81 29.66
CA GLY A 147 3.98 4.05 29.56
C GLY A 147 3.95 2.81 30.44
N GLY A 148 2.75 2.29 30.69
CA GLY A 148 2.51 1.07 31.48
C GLY A 148 2.89 -0.25 30.79
N LYS A 149 3.42 -0.17 29.55
CA LYS A 149 3.77 -1.32 28.71
C LYS A 149 5.22 -1.80 28.90
N PHE A 150 6.05 -1.05 29.65
CA PHE A 150 7.45 -1.39 29.98
C PHE A 150 7.56 -2.24 31.26
N GLY A 151 7.17 -3.52 31.22
CA GLY A 151 7.47 -4.48 32.31
C GLY A 151 6.65 -4.37 33.58
N GLY A 152 5.60 -3.55 33.65
CA GLY A 152 4.82 -3.27 34.84
C GLY A 152 3.65 -4.23 35.14
N GLY A 153 3.48 -5.33 34.38
CA GLY A 153 2.39 -6.30 34.59
C GLY A 153 0.99 -5.83 34.15
N GLY A 154 0.84 -4.60 33.64
CA GLY A 154 -0.44 -4.05 33.19
C GLY A 154 -0.92 -4.60 31.86
N TYR A 155 0.02 -5.04 30.98
CA TYR A 155 -0.25 -5.62 29.68
C TYR A 155 0.63 -6.85 29.46
N LYS A 156 0.04 -7.96 29.04
CA LYS A 156 0.78 -9.17 28.66
C LYS A 156 1.30 -9.07 27.22
N VAL A 157 0.50 -8.49 26.35
CA VAL A 157 0.77 -8.25 24.91
C VAL A 157 0.34 -6.84 24.58
N SER A 158 1.13 -6.13 23.79
CA SER A 158 0.76 -4.80 23.28
C SER A 158 1.34 -4.56 21.89
N GLY A 159 0.62 -3.81 21.05
CA GLY A 159 1.11 -3.30 19.77
C GLY A 159 2.05 -2.10 19.97
N GLY A 160 1.79 -1.29 20.97
CA GLY A 160 2.61 -0.14 21.36
C GLY A 160 3.86 -0.55 22.14
N LEU A 161 4.98 -0.75 21.46
CA LEU A 161 6.23 -1.23 22.05
C LEU A 161 7.14 -0.11 22.57
N HIS A 162 7.08 1.07 21.99
CA HIS A 162 8.06 2.14 22.21
C HIS A 162 7.61 3.18 23.24
N GLY A 163 6.32 3.18 23.65
CA GLY A 163 5.77 4.14 24.62
C GLY A 163 5.86 5.59 24.13
N VAL A 164 5.68 5.81 22.83
CA VAL A 164 5.79 7.14 22.21
C VAL A 164 4.52 7.58 21.48
N GLY A 165 3.61 6.68 21.11
CA GLY A 165 2.48 6.99 20.22
C GLY A 165 1.63 8.17 20.69
N ALA A 166 1.13 8.14 21.92
CA ALA A 166 0.29 9.22 22.44
C ALA A 166 1.04 10.55 22.54
N SER A 167 2.30 10.55 22.95
CA SER A 167 3.13 11.76 23.03
C SER A 167 3.52 12.31 21.64
N VAL A 168 3.70 11.43 20.66
CA VAL A 168 3.92 11.82 19.25
C VAL A 168 2.67 12.47 18.66
N VAL A 169 1.47 11.89 18.88
CA VAL A 169 0.22 12.50 18.41
C VAL A 169 0.04 13.89 19.07
N ASN A 170 0.31 14.03 20.36
CA ASN A 170 0.25 15.32 21.05
C ASN A 170 1.24 16.33 20.44
N ALA A 171 2.50 15.91 20.19
CA ALA A 171 3.51 16.78 19.61
C ALA A 171 3.16 17.28 18.20
N LEU A 172 2.49 16.45 17.39
CA LEU A 172 2.15 16.71 15.99
C LEU A 172 0.72 17.26 15.80
N SER A 173 0.00 17.54 16.91
CA SER A 173 -1.32 18.15 16.90
C SER A 173 -1.24 19.65 17.17
N GLU A 174 -2.09 20.43 16.51
CA GLU A 174 -2.34 21.83 16.86
C GLU A 174 -2.82 21.93 18.31
N TRP A 175 -3.76 21.06 18.68
CA TRP A 175 -4.20 20.83 20.04
C TRP A 175 -4.66 19.39 20.24
N LEU A 176 -4.59 18.93 21.50
CA LEU A 176 -5.08 17.65 21.93
C LEU A 176 -5.77 17.79 23.29
N GLU A 177 -6.91 17.13 23.43
CA GLU A 177 -7.70 17.01 24.65
C GLU A 177 -7.81 15.55 25.06
N VAL A 178 -7.64 15.28 26.34
CA VAL A 178 -7.87 13.96 26.91
C VAL A 178 -8.89 14.04 28.02
N LYS A 179 -9.88 13.14 27.98
CA LYS A 179 -10.79 12.87 29.08
C LYS A 179 -10.60 11.46 29.57
N VAL A 180 -10.51 11.28 30.87
CA VAL A 180 -10.40 9.99 31.50
C VAL A 180 -11.54 9.82 32.49
N CYS A 181 -12.27 8.73 32.34
CA CYS A 181 -13.31 8.31 33.29
C CYS A 181 -12.78 7.11 34.08
N ASP A 182 -12.64 7.25 35.40
CA ASP A 182 -12.11 6.18 36.26
C ASP A 182 -13.21 5.31 36.93
N GLY A 183 -14.49 5.61 36.65
CA GLY A 183 -15.69 4.97 37.21
C GLY A 183 -16.30 5.72 38.38
N GLU A 184 -15.73 6.84 38.79
CA GLU A 184 -16.27 7.76 39.78
C GLU A 184 -16.25 9.21 39.27
N ASP A 185 -15.13 9.60 38.69
CA ASP A 185 -14.85 10.95 38.28
C ASP A 185 -14.42 11.03 36.83
N VAL A 186 -14.66 12.21 36.21
CA VAL A 186 -14.20 12.58 34.89
C VAL A 186 -13.08 13.60 35.00
N TYR A 187 -11.94 13.27 34.46
CA TYR A 187 -10.76 14.14 34.44
C TYR A 187 -10.54 14.64 33.04
N PHE A 188 -10.03 15.88 32.91
CA PHE A 188 -9.78 16.54 31.64
C PHE A 188 -8.42 17.24 31.67
N GLN A 189 -7.70 17.16 30.56
CA GLN A 189 -6.48 17.92 30.33
C GLN A 189 -6.37 18.31 28.84
N ARG A 190 -5.84 19.51 28.59
CA ARG A 190 -5.62 20.04 27.23
C ARG A 190 -4.16 20.36 27.00
N TYR A 191 -3.71 20.09 25.78
CA TYR A 191 -2.37 20.36 25.28
C TYR A 191 -2.44 21.13 23.96
N GLU A 192 -1.38 21.89 23.66
CA GLU A 192 -1.19 22.53 22.36
C GLU A 192 0.25 22.33 21.90
N ARG A 193 0.42 21.75 20.71
CA ARG A 193 1.74 21.43 20.12
C ARG A 193 2.68 20.73 21.10
N GLY A 194 2.16 19.76 21.84
CA GLY A 194 2.90 19.00 22.82
C GLY A 194 3.07 19.66 24.20
N LYS A 195 2.66 20.90 24.37
CA LYS A 195 2.78 21.64 25.64
C LYS A 195 1.49 21.57 26.46
N ILE A 196 1.62 21.49 27.77
CA ILE A 196 0.48 21.49 28.70
C ILE A 196 -0.13 22.91 28.69
N VAL A 197 -1.43 23.00 28.43
CA VAL A 197 -2.21 24.25 28.49
C VAL A 197 -3.02 24.32 29.78
N THR A 198 -3.59 23.19 30.21
CA THR A 198 -4.33 23.10 31.48
C THR A 198 -3.74 22.02 32.36
N ASP A 199 -3.76 22.25 33.69
CA ASP A 199 -3.53 21.17 34.63
C ASP A 199 -4.64 20.13 34.49
N LEU A 200 -4.37 18.89 34.99
CA LEU A 200 -5.39 17.86 35.06
C LEU A 200 -6.51 18.29 36.01
N GLN A 201 -7.71 18.44 35.47
CA GLN A 201 -8.87 18.95 36.19
C GLN A 201 -9.94 17.86 36.32
N LYS A 202 -10.58 17.81 37.48
CA LYS A 202 -11.80 17.03 37.68
C LYS A 202 -12.99 17.86 37.23
N ILE A 203 -13.68 17.40 36.16
CA ILE A 203 -14.74 18.16 35.49
C ILE A 203 -16.14 17.59 35.71
N GLY A 204 -16.27 16.41 36.30
CA GLY A 204 -17.57 15.77 36.50
C GLY A 204 -17.52 14.44 37.22
N LYS A 205 -18.66 13.76 37.22
CA LYS A 205 -18.85 12.38 37.71
C LYS A 205 -19.22 11.45 36.58
N SER A 206 -18.77 10.20 36.63
CA SER A 206 -19.14 9.15 35.69
C SER A 206 -19.08 7.78 36.36
N ASP A 207 -20.08 6.95 36.10
CA ASP A 207 -20.15 5.56 36.54
C ASP A 207 -19.53 4.57 35.55
N VAL A 208 -19.09 5.07 34.40
CA VAL A 208 -18.37 4.28 33.38
C VAL A 208 -16.89 4.59 33.39
N LYS A 209 -16.08 3.61 32.96
CA LYS A 209 -14.64 3.77 32.77
C LYS A 209 -14.34 3.95 31.27
N GLY A 210 -13.22 4.59 30.98
CA GLY A 210 -12.73 4.72 29.60
C GLY A 210 -11.83 5.92 29.38
N THR A 211 -11.34 6.04 28.19
CA THR A 211 -10.52 7.18 27.71
C THR A 211 -11.13 7.78 26.46
N GLU A 212 -11.21 9.09 26.39
CA GLU A 212 -11.51 9.85 25.17
C GLU A 212 -10.31 10.72 24.84
N VAL A 213 -9.80 10.59 23.63
CA VAL A 213 -8.75 11.46 23.07
C VAL A 213 -9.33 12.17 21.86
N ARG A 214 -9.23 13.50 21.86
CA ARG A 214 -9.70 14.37 20.78
C ARG A 214 -8.57 15.26 20.33
N PHE A 215 -8.24 15.28 19.04
CA PHE A 215 -7.11 16.05 18.53
C PHE A 215 -7.33 16.58 17.14
N LYS A 216 -6.58 17.63 16.81
CA LYS A 216 -6.53 18.23 15.48
C LYS A 216 -5.07 18.25 15.01
N ALA A 217 -4.79 17.68 13.85
CA ALA A 217 -3.46 17.66 13.27
C ALA A 217 -2.93 19.10 13.03
N ASP A 218 -1.62 19.30 13.23
CA ASP A 218 -1.01 20.64 13.09
C ASP A 218 -0.66 20.91 11.61
N PRO A 219 -1.26 21.93 10.95
CA PRO A 219 -0.97 22.27 9.56
C PRO A 219 0.46 22.80 9.36
N GLU A 220 1.18 23.19 10.42
CA GLU A 220 2.61 23.52 10.32
C GLU A 220 3.48 22.29 10.03
N ILE A 221 3.00 21.08 10.39
CA ILE A 221 3.67 19.80 10.17
C ILE A 221 3.14 19.13 8.90
N PHE A 222 1.80 19.04 8.77
CA PHE A 222 1.11 18.41 7.65
C PHE A 222 0.74 19.46 6.61
N LYS A 223 1.74 19.86 5.81
CA LYS A 223 1.58 20.95 4.82
C LYS A 223 0.78 20.53 3.60
N GLU A 224 0.84 19.25 3.24
CA GLU A 224 0.21 18.69 2.06
C GLU A 224 -1.32 18.57 2.24
N THR A 225 -1.74 18.02 3.39
CA THR A 225 -3.14 17.89 3.77
C THR A 225 -3.32 17.64 5.25
N THR A 226 -4.40 18.17 5.83
CA THR A 226 -4.90 17.79 7.17
C THR A 226 -6.26 17.08 7.10
N VAL A 227 -6.74 16.78 5.88
CA VAL A 227 -8.03 16.14 5.65
C VAL A 227 -7.88 14.61 5.73
N TYR A 228 -8.72 13.98 6.59
CA TYR A 228 -8.71 12.54 6.75
C TYR A 228 -9.57 11.84 5.70
N ASP A 229 -9.01 10.81 5.06
CA ASP A 229 -9.76 9.92 4.16
C ASP A 229 -10.51 8.86 4.99
N TYR A 230 -11.85 8.90 4.92
CA TYR A 230 -12.71 7.94 5.60
C TYR A 230 -12.42 6.49 5.17
N SER A 231 -12.17 6.25 3.90
CA SER A 231 -11.97 4.91 3.35
C SER A 231 -10.66 4.26 3.85
N VAL A 232 -9.64 5.07 4.09
CA VAL A 232 -8.35 4.64 4.65
C VAL A 232 -8.55 4.21 6.11
N LEU A 233 -9.26 5.01 6.90
CA LEU A 233 -9.58 4.67 8.30
C LEU A 233 -10.51 3.46 8.37
N GLU A 234 -11.54 3.40 7.52
CA GLU A 234 -12.50 2.30 7.44
C GLU A 234 -11.79 0.94 7.27
N ARG A 235 -10.84 0.87 6.35
CA ARG A 235 -10.07 -0.35 6.07
C ARG A 235 -9.26 -0.78 7.29
N ARG A 236 -8.49 0.12 7.86
CA ARG A 236 -7.64 -0.17 9.01
C ARG A 236 -8.45 -0.59 10.25
N LEU A 237 -9.56 0.09 10.54
CA LEU A 237 -10.40 -0.23 11.68
C LEU A 237 -11.14 -1.57 11.51
N ARG A 238 -11.56 -1.90 10.29
CA ARG A 238 -12.12 -3.22 9.95
C ARG A 238 -11.09 -4.32 10.16
N GLU A 239 -9.85 -4.13 9.74
CA GLU A 239 -8.75 -5.06 9.98
C GLU A 239 -8.54 -5.29 11.48
N GLN A 240 -8.48 -4.22 12.28
CA GLN A 240 -8.37 -4.31 13.73
C GLN A 240 -9.51 -5.10 14.37
N ALA A 241 -10.74 -4.93 13.89
CA ALA A 241 -11.89 -5.68 14.39
C ALA A 241 -11.82 -7.19 14.06
N PHE A 242 -11.27 -7.56 12.89
CA PHE A 242 -10.99 -8.97 12.56
C PHE A 242 -9.90 -9.60 13.42
N LEU A 243 -8.84 -8.85 13.74
CA LEU A 243 -7.72 -9.33 14.55
C LEU A 243 -8.08 -9.45 16.06
N ASN A 244 -9.17 -8.81 16.47
CA ASN A 244 -9.64 -8.78 17.87
C ASN A 244 -11.10 -9.21 17.95
N ALA A 245 -11.33 -10.52 17.88
CA ALA A 245 -12.67 -11.12 17.88
C ALA A 245 -13.55 -10.57 19.00
N GLY A 246 -14.76 -10.14 18.67
CA GLY A 246 -15.75 -9.62 19.61
C GLY A 246 -15.56 -8.16 20.05
N VAL A 247 -14.48 -7.48 19.64
CA VAL A 247 -14.35 -6.03 19.86
C VAL A 247 -15.21 -5.28 18.86
N HIS A 248 -16.05 -4.37 19.37
CA HIS A 248 -16.89 -3.51 18.56
C HIS A 248 -16.16 -2.19 18.26
N ILE A 249 -15.86 -1.94 16.98
CA ILE A 249 -15.27 -0.70 16.52
C ILE A 249 -16.30 0.04 15.66
N GLU A 250 -16.58 1.29 15.98
CA GLU A 250 -17.47 2.15 15.24
C GLU A 250 -16.69 3.31 14.62
N LEU A 251 -16.88 3.55 13.31
CA LEU A 251 -16.31 4.69 12.61
C LEU A 251 -17.45 5.57 12.11
N ARG A 252 -17.41 6.87 12.44
CA ARG A 252 -18.36 7.86 11.98
C ARG A 252 -17.65 9.06 11.35
N ASP A 253 -18.18 9.52 10.21
CA ASP A 253 -17.83 10.81 9.61
C ASP A 253 -18.95 11.79 9.90
N GLU A 254 -18.70 12.73 10.79
CA GLU A 254 -19.60 13.78 11.22
C GLU A 254 -19.19 15.16 10.66
N ARG A 255 -18.34 15.20 9.63
CA ARG A 255 -17.95 16.46 8.96
C ARG A 255 -19.16 17.15 8.35
N ASP A 256 -20.06 16.37 7.75
CA ASP A 256 -21.39 16.80 7.32
C ASP A 256 -22.46 16.15 8.22
N LEU A 257 -23.06 16.94 9.10
CA LEU A 257 -24.08 16.48 10.03
C LEU A 257 -25.42 16.12 9.36
N GLU A 258 -25.63 16.54 8.12
CA GLU A 258 -26.82 16.19 7.32
C GLU A 258 -26.66 14.82 6.63
N ASN A 259 -25.40 14.42 6.35
CA ASN A 259 -25.07 13.17 5.67
C ASN A 259 -24.00 12.39 6.44
N ILE A 260 -24.31 11.94 7.65
CA ILE A 260 -23.37 11.16 8.47
C ILE A 260 -23.11 9.80 7.83
N ILE A 261 -21.83 9.48 7.58
CA ILE A 261 -21.40 8.16 7.15
C ILE A 261 -20.99 7.37 8.39
N GLN A 262 -21.50 6.15 8.54
CA GLN A 262 -21.23 5.31 9.71
C GLN A 262 -21.01 3.85 9.31
N ASN A 263 -19.97 3.24 9.86
CA ASN A 263 -19.70 1.81 9.76
C ASN A 263 -19.45 1.22 11.15
N ASN A 264 -20.00 0.00 11.35
CA ASN A 264 -19.81 -0.79 12.56
C ASN A 264 -19.08 -2.08 12.23
N PHE A 265 -18.01 -2.37 12.93
CA PHE A 265 -17.18 -3.54 12.73
C PHE A 265 -17.20 -4.39 14.02
N VAL A 266 -17.75 -5.59 13.92
CA VAL A 266 -17.71 -6.61 14.95
C VAL A 266 -17.69 -7.97 14.29
N TYR A 267 -16.68 -8.80 14.63
CA TYR A 267 -16.47 -10.09 14.00
C TYR A 267 -16.16 -11.14 15.06
N GLU A 268 -17.16 -11.92 15.44
CA GLU A 268 -17.01 -13.00 16.43
C GLU A 268 -16.06 -14.11 15.96
N GLY A 269 -16.01 -14.37 14.65
CA GLY A 269 -15.13 -15.37 14.04
C GLY A 269 -13.67 -14.94 13.93
N GLY A 270 -13.35 -13.68 14.25
CA GLY A 270 -11.98 -13.18 14.21
C GLY A 270 -11.32 -13.35 12.83
N ILE A 271 -10.10 -13.88 12.78
CA ILE A 271 -9.35 -14.09 11.53
C ILE A 271 -9.99 -15.11 10.57
N LYS A 272 -10.90 -16.00 11.05
CA LYS A 272 -11.71 -16.83 10.15
C LYS A 272 -12.63 -15.97 9.31
N SER A 273 -13.37 -15.07 9.97
CA SER A 273 -14.25 -14.12 9.28
C SER A 273 -13.47 -13.17 8.37
N PHE A 274 -12.21 -12.92 8.66
CA PHE A 274 -11.34 -12.13 7.78
C PHE A 274 -11.04 -12.87 6.46
N VAL A 275 -10.70 -14.16 6.51
CA VAL A 275 -10.53 -14.98 5.30
C VAL A 275 -11.82 -15.01 4.47
N GLU A 276 -12.98 -15.25 5.11
CA GLU A 276 -14.28 -15.25 4.45
C GLU A 276 -14.61 -13.89 3.81
N TYR A 277 -14.30 -12.79 4.51
CA TYR A 277 -14.47 -11.42 4.00
C TYR A 277 -13.63 -11.17 2.74
N ILE A 278 -12.35 -11.57 2.76
CA ILE A 278 -11.45 -11.45 1.60
C ILE A 278 -12.03 -12.19 0.39
N HIS A 279 -12.48 -13.43 0.58
CA HIS A 279 -13.09 -14.21 -0.49
C HIS A 279 -14.35 -13.56 -1.04
N LYS A 280 -15.24 -13.11 -0.15
CA LYS A 280 -16.48 -12.41 -0.54
C LYS A 280 -16.19 -11.11 -1.29
N LYS A 281 -15.29 -10.27 -0.75
CA LYS A 281 -14.94 -8.96 -1.33
C LYS A 281 -14.31 -9.11 -2.72
N ARG A 282 -13.48 -10.13 -2.92
CA ARG A 282 -12.81 -10.43 -4.20
C ARG A 282 -13.63 -11.39 -5.09
N SER A 283 -14.80 -11.81 -4.65
CA SER A 283 -15.65 -12.81 -5.35
C SER A 283 -14.89 -14.07 -5.73
N LEU A 284 -14.01 -14.57 -4.86
CA LEU A 284 -13.22 -15.77 -5.09
C LEU A 284 -14.08 -17.02 -4.80
N GLU A 285 -14.02 -18.00 -5.68
CA GLU A 285 -14.68 -19.29 -5.49
C GLU A 285 -13.80 -20.21 -4.67
N VAL A 286 -14.29 -20.62 -3.50
CA VAL A 286 -13.56 -21.52 -2.61
C VAL A 286 -13.63 -22.97 -3.09
N ILE A 287 -12.56 -23.75 -2.94
CA ILE A 287 -12.52 -25.15 -3.33
C ILE A 287 -12.87 -26.12 -2.19
N HIS A 288 -13.04 -25.61 -0.98
CA HIS A 288 -13.57 -26.36 0.18
C HIS A 288 -14.37 -25.41 1.09
N PRO A 289 -15.41 -25.92 1.79
CA PRO A 289 -16.41 -25.08 2.42
C PRO A 289 -15.92 -24.32 3.66
N ASP A 290 -15.09 -24.95 4.48
CA ASP A 290 -14.73 -24.44 5.79
C ASP A 290 -13.35 -23.78 5.79
N VAL A 291 -13.22 -22.66 6.50
CA VAL A 291 -11.91 -22.05 6.81
C VAL A 291 -11.20 -22.93 7.83
N ILE A 292 -10.01 -23.40 7.47
CA ILE A 292 -9.13 -24.17 8.36
C ILE A 292 -8.54 -23.19 9.39
N TYR A 293 -8.71 -23.49 10.68
CA TYR A 293 -8.29 -22.58 11.75
C TYR A 293 -7.56 -23.33 12.85
N PHE A 294 -6.45 -22.76 13.28
CA PHE A 294 -5.65 -23.26 14.39
C PHE A 294 -5.27 -22.11 15.33
N ALA A 295 -5.31 -22.36 16.63
CA ALA A 295 -4.81 -21.44 17.64
C ALA A 295 -4.02 -22.21 18.69
N SER A 296 -2.95 -21.62 19.20
CA SER A 296 -2.15 -22.18 20.29
C SER A 296 -1.38 -21.10 21.05
N ARG A 297 -0.99 -21.43 22.28
CA ARG A 297 -0.08 -20.60 23.09
C ARG A 297 1.09 -21.46 23.54
N ASN A 298 2.23 -20.82 23.79
CA ASN A 298 3.34 -21.53 24.44
C ASN A 298 3.06 -21.73 25.95
N ALA A 299 3.85 -22.61 26.60
CA ALA A 299 3.64 -22.97 28.01
C ALA A 299 3.73 -21.77 28.97
N ASP A 300 4.55 -20.76 28.63
CA ASP A 300 4.79 -19.60 29.47
C ASP A 300 3.82 -18.43 29.16
N ASP A 301 2.82 -18.63 28.28
CA ASP A 301 1.85 -17.62 27.84
C ASP A 301 2.49 -16.32 27.33
N THR A 302 3.69 -16.44 26.74
CA THR A 302 4.43 -15.30 26.17
C THR A 302 4.24 -15.15 24.66
N ILE A 303 3.81 -16.22 23.98
CA ILE A 303 3.54 -16.24 22.55
C ILE A 303 2.19 -16.93 22.31
N ALA A 304 1.31 -16.26 21.60
CA ALA A 304 0.09 -16.84 21.06
C ALA A 304 0.13 -16.78 19.53
N VAL A 305 -0.35 -17.82 18.88
CA VAL A 305 -0.40 -17.93 17.41
C VAL A 305 -1.81 -18.31 17.01
N GLU A 306 -2.36 -17.61 16.05
CA GLU A 306 -3.62 -17.92 15.36
C GLU A 306 -3.36 -17.97 13.87
N ILE A 307 -3.87 -19.00 13.20
CA ILE A 307 -3.73 -19.20 11.76
C ILE A 307 -5.10 -19.57 11.19
N ALA A 308 -5.52 -18.85 10.16
CA ALA A 308 -6.70 -19.17 9.36
C ALA A 308 -6.30 -19.28 7.90
N LEU A 309 -6.76 -20.34 7.20
CA LEU A 309 -6.43 -20.52 5.80
C LEU A 309 -7.56 -21.22 5.04
N GLN A 310 -7.71 -20.88 3.77
CA GLN A 310 -8.66 -21.50 2.85
C GLN A 310 -8.14 -21.38 1.41
N TYR A 311 -8.39 -22.41 0.60
CA TYR A 311 -8.02 -22.41 -0.82
C TYR A 311 -9.20 -22.00 -1.70
N ASN A 312 -8.88 -21.32 -2.79
CA ASN A 312 -9.81 -20.86 -3.80
C ASN A 312 -9.32 -21.20 -5.22
N GLU A 313 -10.12 -20.91 -6.25
CA GLU A 313 -9.81 -21.27 -7.63
C GLU A 313 -8.74 -20.36 -8.28
N SER A 314 -8.39 -19.23 -7.67
CA SER A 314 -7.39 -18.30 -8.23
C SER A 314 -5.98 -18.91 -8.30
N TYR A 315 -5.08 -18.25 -8.97
CA TYR A 315 -3.67 -18.67 -9.08
C TYR A 315 -2.75 -17.90 -8.12
N ASN A 316 -3.27 -16.82 -7.52
CA ASN A 316 -2.48 -15.94 -6.66
C ASN A 316 -2.49 -16.42 -5.21
N GLU A 317 -1.35 -16.26 -4.53
CA GLU A 317 -1.24 -16.36 -3.07
C GLU A 317 -1.73 -15.05 -2.44
N ASN A 318 -2.51 -15.14 -1.38
CA ASN A 318 -2.90 -14.03 -0.53
C ASN A 318 -2.59 -14.37 0.93
N LEU A 319 -1.40 -14.05 1.36
CA LEU A 319 -0.90 -14.31 2.70
C LEU A 319 -0.73 -12.99 3.46
N LEU A 320 -1.55 -12.78 4.49
CA LEU A 320 -1.44 -11.64 5.39
C LEU A 320 -0.85 -12.08 6.73
N THR A 321 0.14 -11.35 7.20
CA THR A 321 0.85 -11.70 8.43
C THR A 321 0.85 -10.53 9.41
N PHE A 322 0.59 -10.84 10.69
CA PHE A 322 0.43 -9.84 11.73
C PHE A 322 1.23 -10.22 12.98
N ALA A 323 1.84 -9.23 13.60
CA ALA A 323 2.49 -9.36 14.89
C ALA A 323 1.97 -8.25 15.83
N ASN A 324 1.34 -8.65 16.96
CA ASN A 324 0.67 -7.73 17.88
C ASN A 324 -0.30 -6.76 17.18
N ASN A 325 -1.13 -7.30 16.26
CA ASN A 325 -2.09 -6.57 15.43
C ASN A 325 -1.49 -5.57 14.42
N ILE A 326 -0.17 -5.59 14.23
CA ILE A 326 0.53 -4.79 13.23
C ILE A 326 0.75 -5.65 11.99
N HIS A 327 0.33 -5.17 10.84
CA HIS A 327 0.57 -5.84 9.55
C HIS A 327 2.06 -5.81 9.22
N THR A 328 2.66 -6.99 9.06
CA THR A 328 4.07 -7.14 8.70
C THR A 328 4.19 -7.30 7.19
N THR A 329 4.22 -6.18 6.48
CA THR A 329 4.20 -6.14 5.00
C THR A 329 5.38 -6.86 4.36
N ASP A 330 6.53 -6.91 5.04
CA ASP A 330 7.75 -7.57 4.61
C ASP A 330 7.89 -8.96 5.26
N GLY A 331 6.81 -9.47 5.85
CA GLY A 331 6.74 -10.79 6.48
C GLY A 331 7.56 -10.91 7.75
N GLY A 332 8.38 -11.93 7.81
CA GLY A 332 9.25 -12.24 8.95
C GLY A 332 9.17 -13.69 9.40
N THR A 333 9.68 -13.97 10.61
CA THR A 333 9.86 -15.33 11.13
C THR A 333 8.57 -16.15 11.22
N HIS A 334 7.42 -15.52 11.49
CA HIS A 334 6.10 -16.18 11.53
C HIS A 334 5.66 -16.63 10.12
N GLU A 335 5.88 -15.82 9.11
CA GLU A 335 5.63 -16.15 7.72
C GLU A 335 6.54 -17.28 7.24
N GLU A 336 7.85 -17.19 7.53
CA GLU A 336 8.81 -18.24 7.21
C GLU A 336 8.41 -19.59 7.83
N GLY A 337 8.00 -19.58 9.10
CA GLY A 337 7.51 -20.75 9.81
C GLY A 337 6.29 -21.37 9.15
N PHE A 338 5.32 -20.52 8.77
CA PHE A 338 4.11 -20.94 8.08
C PHE A 338 4.41 -21.56 6.71
N LYS A 339 5.13 -20.85 5.84
CA LYS A 339 5.48 -21.30 4.48
C LYS A 339 6.25 -22.60 4.50
N ARG A 340 7.21 -22.74 5.40
CA ARG A 340 8.01 -23.95 5.58
C ARG A 340 7.15 -25.13 6.03
N ALA A 341 6.35 -24.95 7.06
CA ALA A 341 5.52 -26.01 7.62
C ALA A 341 4.45 -26.47 6.64
N LEU A 342 3.77 -25.55 5.96
CA LEU A 342 2.79 -25.87 4.93
C LEU A 342 3.40 -26.76 3.83
N THR A 343 4.55 -26.37 3.31
CA THR A 343 5.26 -27.12 2.26
C THR A 343 5.66 -28.53 2.78
N TYR A 344 6.13 -28.62 4.02
CA TYR A 344 6.50 -29.88 4.63
C TYR A 344 5.28 -30.82 4.78
N VAL A 345 4.20 -30.34 5.40
CA VAL A 345 3.00 -31.14 5.66
C VAL A 345 2.37 -31.64 4.36
N MET A 346 2.31 -30.79 3.33
CA MET A 346 1.75 -31.18 2.03
C MET A 346 2.57 -32.29 1.37
N ASN A 347 3.89 -32.21 1.42
CA ASN A 347 4.75 -33.25 0.85
C ASN A 347 4.71 -34.56 1.67
N ASP A 348 4.69 -34.46 3.01
CA ASP A 348 4.59 -35.63 3.90
C ASP A 348 3.25 -36.36 3.69
N TYR A 349 2.13 -35.62 3.69
CA TYR A 349 0.80 -36.18 3.38
C TYR A 349 0.77 -36.85 2.02
N ALA A 350 1.34 -36.19 1.00
CA ALA A 350 1.36 -36.73 -0.36
C ALA A 350 2.07 -38.08 -0.47
N ARG A 351 3.18 -38.24 0.24
CA ARG A 351 3.93 -39.49 0.28
C ARG A 351 3.19 -40.55 1.10
N LYS A 352 2.70 -40.20 2.28
CA LYS A 352 1.96 -41.09 3.19
C LYS A 352 0.74 -41.72 2.51
N PHE A 353 0.03 -40.95 1.70
CA PHE A 353 -1.17 -41.38 0.99
C PHE A 353 -0.93 -41.76 -0.50
N GLY A 354 0.33 -41.97 -0.89
CA GLY A 354 0.70 -42.53 -2.22
C GLY A 354 0.38 -41.60 -3.40
N LYS A 355 0.22 -40.30 -3.15
CA LYS A 355 -0.01 -39.30 -4.20
C LYS A 355 1.29 -38.88 -4.88
N LEU A 356 2.39 -38.90 -4.15
CA LEU A 356 3.76 -38.80 -4.65
C LEU A 356 4.49 -40.13 -4.38
N LYS A 357 5.21 -40.65 -5.38
CA LYS A 357 6.08 -41.80 -5.22
C LYS A 357 7.40 -41.39 -4.58
N ASP A 358 8.16 -42.31 -4.01
CA ASP A 358 9.44 -42.02 -3.35
C ASP A 358 10.44 -41.30 -4.28
N ASN A 359 10.42 -41.60 -5.58
CA ASN A 359 11.29 -40.99 -6.58
C ASN A 359 10.73 -39.70 -7.19
N ASP A 360 9.49 -39.31 -6.89
CA ASP A 360 8.91 -38.07 -7.41
C ASP A 360 9.53 -36.87 -6.69
N LYS A 361 9.68 -35.77 -7.41
CA LYS A 361 10.11 -34.50 -6.82
C LYS A 361 9.07 -33.98 -5.84
N ASN A 362 9.53 -33.35 -4.78
CA ASN A 362 8.66 -32.66 -3.85
C ASN A 362 7.95 -31.49 -4.54
N LEU A 363 6.73 -31.18 -4.09
CA LEU A 363 6.06 -29.93 -4.38
C LEU A 363 6.88 -28.78 -3.81
N SER A 364 7.03 -27.71 -4.58
CA SER A 364 7.65 -26.48 -4.09
C SER A 364 6.71 -25.67 -3.18
N GLY A 365 7.25 -24.67 -2.51
CA GLY A 365 6.43 -23.73 -1.75
C GLY A 365 5.36 -23.04 -2.61
N GLU A 366 5.70 -22.60 -3.81
CA GLU A 366 4.76 -21.98 -4.75
C GLU A 366 3.63 -22.94 -5.14
N ASP A 367 3.95 -24.21 -5.43
CA ASP A 367 2.95 -25.21 -5.81
C ASP A 367 1.86 -25.37 -4.75
N VAL A 368 2.25 -25.34 -3.46
CA VAL A 368 1.31 -25.54 -2.35
C VAL A 368 0.60 -24.28 -1.91
N ARG A 369 1.05 -23.10 -2.36
CA ARG A 369 0.42 -21.82 -2.03
C ARG A 369 -0.42 -21.21 -3.16
N GLU A 370 -0.45 -21.83 -4.34
CA GLU A 370 -1.32 -21.40 -5.44
C GLU A 370 -2.80 -21.40 -5.00
N GLY A 371 -3.45 -20.25 -5.07
CA GLY A 371 -4.84 -20.06 -4.67
C GLY A 371 -5.08 -20.13 -3.16
N LEU A 372 -4.05 -19.96 -2.36
CA LEU A 372 -4.14 -19.89 -0.90
C LEU A 372 -4.52 -18.48 -0.45
N THR A 373 -5.55 -18.36 0.39
CA THR A 373 -5.76 -17.21 1.26
C THR A 373 -5.46 -17.63 2.68
N ALA A 374 -4.50 -16.97 3.34
CA ALA A 374 -4.13 -17.30 4.71
C ALA A 374 -3.82 -16.04 5.54
N ILE A 375 -4.14 -16.11 6.82
CA ILE A 375 -3.84 -15.09 7.82
C ILE A 375 -3.06 -15.76 8.94
N VAL A 376 -1.89 -15.22 9.24
CA VAL A 376 -1.04 -15.63 10.35
C VAL A 376 -0.93 -14.47 11.33
N SER A 377 -1.55 -14.60 12.49
CA SER A 377 -1.51 -13.61 13.56
C SER A 377 -0.75 -14.15 14.76
N VAL A 378 0.29 -13.43 15.18
CA VAL A 378 1.07 -13.77 16.37
C VAL A 378 1.00 -12.64 17.39
N LYS A 379 0.86 -13.01 18.67
CA LYS A 379 0.83 -12.08 19.80
C LYS A 379 2.00 -12.41 20.72
N LEU A 380 2.88 -11.43 20.94
CA LEU A 380 4.14 -11.58 21.64
C LEU A 380 4.24 -10.58 22.78
N LYS A 381 4.83 -11.01 23.89
CA LYS A 381 5.14 -10.09 25.00
C LYS A 381 6.23 -9.09 24.60
N GLU A 382 7.26 -9.55 23.87
CA GLU A 382 8.40 -8.76 23.44
C GLU A 382 8.63 -8.97 21.93
N ALA A 383 7.89 -8.22 21.11
CA ALA A 383 8.06 -8.29 19.66
C ALA A 383 9.31 -7.48 19.23
N GLN A 384 10.12 -8.09 18.38
CA GLN A 384 11.31 -7.50 17.79
C GLN A 384 11.07 -7.33 16.28
N PHE A 385 11.11 -6.08 15.82
CA PHE A 385 10.93 -5.76 14.41
C PHE A 385 12.22 -5.26 13.78
N GLU A 386 12.39 -5.53 12.51
CA GLU A 386 13.41 -4.88 11.70
C GLU A 386 12.89 -3.48 11.31
N GLY A 387 13.50 -2.43 11.90
CA GLY A 387 13.18 -1.03 11.61
C GLY A 387 11.96 -0.46 12.34
N GLN A 388 11.82 0.87 12.24
CA GLN A 388 10.77 1.64 12.93
C GLN A 388 9.36 1.41 12.35
N THR A 389 9.27 1.10 11.07
CA THR A 389 7.99 0.85 10.37
C THR A 389 7.32 -0.44 10.80
N LYS A 390 8.02 -1.28 11.57
CA LYS A 390 7.53 -2.59 12.07
C LYS A 390 7.08 -3.55 10.95
N ALA A 391 7.63 -3.38 9.75
CA ALA A 391 7.21 -4.11 8.56
C ALA A 391 7.61 -5.59 8.59
N LYS A 392 8.66 -5.97 9.33
CA LYS A 392 9.19 -7.34 9.39
C LYS A 392 9.45 -7.81 10.81
N LEU A 393 8.94 -8.99 11.17
CA LEU A 393 9.16 -9.60 12.48
C LEU A 393 10.46 -10.40 12.53
N GLY A 394 11.30 -10.13 13.56
CA GLY A 394 12.62 -10.74 13.74
C GLY A 394 12.70 -11.90 14.74
N ASN A 395 11.70 -12.08 15.61
CA ASN A 395 11.71 -13.08 16.69
C ASN A 395 11.90 -14.52 16.19
N THR A 396 13.06 -15.12 16.39
CA THR A 396 13.37 -16.47 15.86
C THR A 396 12.56 -17.60 16.49
N GLU A 397 12.18 -17.47 17.77
CA GLU A 397 11.35 -18.42 18.51
C GLU A 397 9.95 -18.58 17.92
N VAL A 398 9.41 -17.52 17.30
CA VAL A 398 8.11 -17.54 16.66
C VAL A 398 8.08 -18.47 15.46
N ARG A 399 9.16 -18.49 14.65
CA ARG A 399 9.27 -19.40 13.52
C ARG A 399 9.08 -20.86 13.92
N ALA A 400 9.76 -21.27 15.00
CA ALA A 400 9.66 -22.64 15.50
C ALA A 400 8.26 -22.96 16.01
N MET A 401 7.61 -22.01 16.67
CA MET A 401 6.26 -22.22 17.22
C MET A 401 5.21 -22.32 16.11
N VAL A 402 5.25 -21.44 15.11
CA VAL A 402 4.35 -21.49 13.95
C VAL A 402 4.57 -22.76 13.14
N ASP A 403 5.82 -23.13 12.86
CA ASP A 403 6.17 -24.38 12.16
C ASP A 403 5.60 -25.60 12.89
N ARG A 404 5.80 -25.68 14.20
CA ARG A 404 5.29 -26.80 15.02
C ARG A 404 3.76 -26.85 15.03
N LEU A 405 3.08 -25.71 15.30
CA LEU A 405 1.62 -25.63 15.32
C LEU A 405 1.03 -26.12 14.00
N MET A 406 1.57 -25.63 12.88
CA MET A 406 1.11 -26.03 11.56
C MET A 406 1.34 -27.53 11.30
N ARG A 407 2.51 -28.07 11.61
CA ARG A 407 2.80 -29.49 11.41
C ARG A 407 1.84 -30.36 12.23
N ASP A 408 1.71 -30.07 13.51
CA ASP A 408 0.91 -30.88 14.42
C ASP A 408 -0.58 -30.82 14.04
N LYS A 409 -1.12 -29.63 13.79
CA LYS A 409 -2.56 -29.45 13.58
C LYS A 409 -3.00 -29.68 12.14
N LEU A 410 -2.25 -29.20 11.15
CA LEU A 410 -2.63 -29.37 9.74
C LEU A 410 -2.53 -30.84 9.32
N SER A 411 -1.52 -31.60 9.79
CA SER A 411 -1.42 -33.02 9.48
C SER A 411 -2.64 -33.78 9.98
N VAL A 412 -3.06 -33.54 11.22
CA VAL A 412 -4.27 -34.15 11.80
C VAL A 412 -5.52 -33.73 11.02
N TYR A 413 -5.65 -32.45 10.72
CA TYR A 413 -6.80 -31.94 9.97
C TYR A 413 -6.95 -32.60 8.59
N LEU A 414 -5.85 -32.75 7.84
CA LEU A 414 -5.87 -33.35 6.51
C LEU A 414 -6.22 -34.85 6.58
N GLU A 415 -5.79 -35.57 7.64
CA GLU A 415 -6.15 -36.97 7.86
C GLU A 415 -7.63 -37.14 8.24
N GLU A 416 -8.17 -36.22 9.05
CA GLU A 416 -9.59 -36.22 9.44
C GLU A 416 -10.52 -35.76 8.30
N ASN A 417 -10.01 -34.95 7.36
CA ASN A 417 -10.77 -34.38 6.25
C ASN A 417 -10.22 -34.79 4.87
N PRO A 418 -10.27 -36.08 4.49
CA PRO A 418 -9.64 -36.57 3.27
C PRO A 418 -10.22 -36.00 1.98
N ALA A 419 -11.48 -35.56 1.98
CA ALA A 419 -12.10 -34.89 0.84
C ALA A 419 -11.50 -33.51 0.59
N VAL A 420 -11.31 -32.71 1.65
CA VAL A 420 -10.65 -31.40 1.62
C VAL A 420 -9.18 -31.56 1.22
N ALA A 421 -8.49 -32.50 1.85
CA ALA A 421 -7.09 -32.80 1.53
C ALA A 421 -6.90 -33.16 0.05
N LYS A 422 -7.85 -33.94 -0.52
CA LYS A 422 -7.81 -34.31 -1.94
C LYS A 422 -7.86 -33.12 -2.87
N VAL A 423 -8.82 -32.20 -2.68
CA VAL A 423 -8.97 -31.06 -3.59
C VAL A 423 -7.81 -30.07 -3.46
N ILE A 424 -7.30 -29.81 -2.24
CA ILE A 424 -6.13 -28.98 -2.02
C ILE A 424 -4.90 -29.60 -2.72
N PHE A 425 -4.72 -30.91 -2.57
CA PHE A 425 -3.61 -31.62 -3.15
C PHE A 425 -3.67 -31.67 -4.69
N GLU A 426 -4.86 -31.89 -5.26
CA GLU A 426 -5.08 -31.87 -6.72
C GLU A 426 -4.73 -30.51 -7.31
N LYS A 427 -5.05 -29.41 -6.61
CA LYS A 427 -4.65 -28.06 -7.01
C LYS A 427 -3.13 -27.88 -6.97
N ALA A 428 -2.47 -28.27 -5.90
CA ALA A 428 -1.01 -28.17 -5.77
C ALA A 428 -0.28 -29.02 -6.83
N LEU A 429 -0.79 -30.21 -7.17
CA LEU A 429 -0.25 -31.04 -8.26
C LEU A 429 -0.45 -30.40 -9.63
N ALA A 430 -1.61 -29.74 -9.86
CA ALA A 430 -1.86 -29.05 -11.10
C ALA A 430 -0.91 -27.86 -11.27
N SER A 431 -0.65 -27.11 -10.19
CA SER A 431 0.35 -26.04 -10.15
C SER A 431 1.76 -26.57 -10.47
N SER A 432 2.19 -27.64 -9.80
CA SER A 432 3.50 -28.25 -10.02
C SER A 432 3.71 -28.70 -11.47
N ARG A 433 2.68 -29.33 -12.08
CA ARG A 433 2.73 -29.72 -13.50
C ARG A 433 2.84 -28.52 -14.43
N ALA A 434 2.08 -27.47 -14.18
CA ALA A 434 2.13 -26.24 -14.95
C ALA A 434 3.53 -25.61 -14.88
N ARG A 435 4.11 -25.48 -13.67
CA ARG A 435 5.45 -24.97 -13.46
C ARG A 435 6.54 -25.82 -14.15
N GLU A 436 6.43 -27.16 -14.08
CA GLU A 436 7.36 -28.03 -14.83
C GLU A 436 7.24 -27.87 -16.35
N ALA A 437 6.00 -27.70 -16.86
CA ALA A 437 5.77 -27.45 -18.27
C ALA A 437 6.40 -26.11 -18.69
N ALA A 438 6.23 -25.06 -17.89
CA ALA A 438 6.85 -23.76 -18.09
C ALA A 438 8.39 -23.86 -18.12
N ARG A 439 8.98 -24.55 -17.14
CA ARG A 439 10.43 -24.78 -17.12
C ARG A 439 10.95 -25.50 -18.36
N LYS A 440 10.26 -26.57 -18.78
CA LYS A 440 10.62 -27.31 -20.00
C LYS A 440 10.49 -26.44 -21.26
N ALA A 441 9.44 -25.63 -21.35
CA ALA A 441 9.26 -24.70 -22.47
C ALA A 441 10.42 -23.68 -22.54
N ARG A 442 10.83 -23.14 -21.39
CA ARG A 442 11.97 -22.21 -21.27
C ARG A 442 13.30 -22.89 -21.61
N GLU A 443 13.56 -24.08 -21.11
CA GLU A 443 14.75 -24.87 -21.46
C GLU A 443 14.81 -25.20 -22.96
N ASN A 444 13.67 -25.54 -23.56
CA ASN A 444 13.59 -25.80 -24.99
C ASN A 444 13.80 -24.55 -25.84
N ALA A 445 13.29 -23.39 -25.39
CA ALA A 445 13.55 -22.09 -26.02
C ALA A 445 15.05 -21.76 -25.98
N ARG A 446 15.70 -21.97 -24.84
CA ARG A 446 17.17 -21.82 -24.67
C ARG A 446 17.99 -22.80 -25.50
N ARG A 447 17.51 -24.06 -25.67
CA ARG A 447 18.24 -25.08 -26.45
C ARG A 447 18.12 -24.91 -27.96
N LYS A 448 17.08 -24.24 -28.46
CA LYS A 448 16.89 -24.02 -29.89
C LYS A 448 17.94 -23.10 -30.53
N SER A 449 18.70 -22.36 -29.73
CA SER A 449 19.81 -21.53 -30.21
C SER A 449 20.97 -21.56 -29.22
N PRO A 450 21.89 -22.56 -29.29
CA PRO A 450 23.10 -22.55 -28.46
C PRO A 450 24.02 -21.36 -28.71
N LEU A 451 23.88 -20.69 -29.87
CA LEU A 451 24.55 -19.46 -30.26
C LEU A 451 23.75 -18.19 -29.90
N ASP A 452 22.43 -18.30 -29.63
CA ASP A 452 21.52 -17.18 -29.37
C ASP A 452 21.27 -16.98 -27.86
N SER A 453 21.86 -17.78 -26.98
CA SER A 453 21.63 -17.67 -25.50
C SER A 453 22.19 -16.38 -24.89
N ALA A 454 22.83 -15.52 -25.67
CA ALA A 454 23.23 -14.17 -25.33
C ALA A 454 22.52 -13.09 -26.19
N GLN A 455 21.59 -13.47 -27.09
CA GLN A 455 20.90 -12.50 -27.92
C GLN A 455 19.66 -11.94 -27.21
N LEU A 456 19.70 -10.63 -27.10
CA LEU A 456 18.56 -9.78 -26.70
C LEU A 456 17.40 -9.95 -27.69
N PRO A 457 16.15 -9.67 -27.28
CA PRO A 457 15.00 -9.76 -28.18
C PRO A 457 15.25 -9.04 -29.50
N GLY A 458 14.97 -9.67 -30.63
CA GLY A 458 15.30 -9.13 -31.97
C GLY A 458 14.65 -7.77 -32.27
N LYS A 459 13.62 -7.36 -31.53
CA LYS A 459 13.01 -6.03 -31.63
C LYS A 459 13.62 -5.00 -30.68
N LEU A 460 14.42 -5.39 -29.69
CA LEU A 460 15.07 -4.49 -28.76
C LEU A 460 16.16 -3.70 -29.48
N ALA A 461 16.03 -2.38 -29.45
CA ALA A 461 17.14 -1.48 -29.83
C ALA A 461 17.86 -1.11 -28.52
N ASP A 462 18.89 -1.87 -28.14
CA ASP A 462 19.63 -1.68 -26.89
C ASP A 462 20.46 -0.40 -26.89
N CYS A 463 20.86 0.06 -25.70
CA CYS A 463 21.79 1.16 -25.49
C CYS A 463 23.25 0.69 -25.55
N GLN A 464 24.16 1.64 -25.65
CA GLN A 464 25.60 1.34 -25.74
C GLN A 464 26.26 1.17 -24.39
N SER A 465 25.84 1.94 -23.38
CA SER A 465 26.36 1.84 -22.01
C SER A 465 26.01 0.50 -21.40
N LYS A 466 26.92 0.00 -20.57
CA LYS A 466 26.74 -1.21 -19.76
C LYS A 466 26.57 -0.88 -18.27
N ASP A 467 26.66 0.39 -17.92
CA ASP A 467 26.37 0.87 -16.57
C ASP A 467 24.85 0.98 -16.40
N SER A 468 24.29 0.06 -15.61
CA SER A 468 22.86 0.04 -15.37
C SER A 468 22.34 1.29 -14.67
N SER A 469 23.19 1.98 -13.90
CA SER A 469 22.79 3.16 -13.11
C SER A 469 22.46 4.40 -13.96
N GLU A 470 22.97 4.48 -15.21
CA GLU A 470 22.70 5.59 -16.12
C GLU A 470 21.76 5.20 -17.28
N THR A 471 21.40 3.91 -17.41
CA THR A 471 20.62 3.42 -18.55
C THR A 471 19.14 3.31 -18.27
N GLU A 472 18.34 3.48 -19.31
CA GLU A 472 16.89 3.40 -19.22
C GLU A 472 16.29 2.67 -20.43
N ILE A 473 15.16 1.99 -20.23
CA ILE A 473 14.44 1.28 -21.28
C ILE A 473 13.03 1.85 -21.43
N PHE A 474 12.68 2.23 -22.66
CA PHE A 474 11.31 2.59 -23.03
C PHE A 474 10.60 1.36 -23.59
N ILE A 475 9.53 0.94 -22.93
CA ILE A 475 8.61 -0.08 -23.41
C ILE A 475 7.50 0.65 -24.17
N VAL A 476 7.53 0.55 -25.51
CA VAL A 476 6.75 1.42 -26.40
C VAL A 476 5.61 0.65 -27.04
N GLU A 477 4.42 1.24 -27.12
CA GLU A 477 3.29 0.67 -27.82
C GLU A 477 3.49 0.71 -29.33
N GLY A 478 3.54 -0.46 -29.95
CA GLY A 478 3.57 -0.62 -31.39
C GLY A 478 4.90 -0.34 -32.10
N ASP A 479 5.00 -0.81 -33.32
CA ASP A 479 6.19 -0.66 -34.15
C ASP A 479 6.32 0.78 -34.73
N SER A 480 5.21 1.50 -34.91
CA SER A 480 5.21 2.88 -35.43
C SER A 480 5.87 3.84 -34.44
N ALA A 481 5.33 3.92 -33.22
CA ALA A 481 5.92 4.73 -32.16
C ALA A 481 7.33 4.25 -31.79
N GLY A 482 7.57 2.92 -31.80
CA GLY A 482 8.89 2.34 -31.65
C GLY A 482 9.90 2.79 -32.72
N GLY A 483 9.46 3.06 -33.95
CA GLY A 483 10.28 3.61 -35.00
C GLY A 483 10.72 5.04 -34.73
N SER A 484 9.78 5.93 -34.39
CA SER A 484 10.06 7.31 -33.98
C SER A 484 10.96 7.38 -32.77
N ALA A 485 10.69 6.56 -31.73
CA ALA A 485 11.51 6.48 -30.51
C ALA A 485 12.95 6.01 -30.80
N LYS A 486 13.14 5.01 -31.68
CA LYS A 486 14.48 4.56 -32.10
C LYS A 486 15.26 5.64 -32.83
N GLY A 487 14.55 6.50 -33.61
CA GLY A 487 15.14 7.64 -34.33
C GLY A 487 15.58 8.77 -33.37
N GLY A 488 14.74 9.09 -32.37
CA GLY A 488 14.93 10.24 -31.48
C GLY A 488 15.80 9.98 -30.26
N ARG A 489 15.99 8.73 -29.81
CA ARG A 489 16.64 8.38 -28.57
C ARG A 489 18.11 8.77 -28.46
N ASP A 490 18.62 8.99 -27.27
CA ASP A 490 20.06 8.93 -26.98
C ASP A 490 20.52 7.46 -26.97
N ARG A 491 21.23 7.05 -28.02
CA ARG A 491 21.70 5.67 -28.18
C ARG A 491 22.71 5.24 -27.12
N ARG A 492 23.30 6.17 -26.41
CA ARG A 492 24.28 5.87 -25.37
C ARG A 492 23.59 5.24 -24.16
N ILE A 493 22.49 5.78 -23.72
CA ILE A 493 21.83 5.41 -22.44
C ILE A 493 20.40 4.86 -22.59
N GLN A 494 19.73 5.11 -23.74
CA GLN A 494 18.33 4.75 -23.93
C GLN A 494 18.15 3.51 -24.80
N ALA A 495 17.44 2.53 -24.29
CA ALA A 495 16.99 1.34 -25.04
C ALA A 495 15.50 1.45 -25.38
N ILE A 496 15.09 0.90 -26.54
CA ILE A 496 13.70 0.88 -27.00
C ILE A 496 13.25 -0.55 -27.24
N LEU A 497 12.17 -0.95 -26.57
CA LEU A 497 11.49 -2.23 -26.77
C LEU A 497 10.05 -2.00 -27.25
N PRO A 498 9.76 -2.09 -28.56
CA PRO A 498 8.38 -2.00 -29.04
C PRO A 498 7.60 -3.28 -28.70
N LEU A 499 6.38 -3.10 -28.20
CA LEU A 499 5.41 -4.16 -28.02
C LEU A 499 4.48 -4.24 -29.23
N TRP A 500 3.98 -5.43 -29.56
CA TRP A 500 3.04 -5.63 -30.66
C TRP A 500 1.68 -6.12 -30.16
N GLY A 501 0.81 -5.15 -29.88
CA GLY A 501 -0.55 -5.40 -29.40
C GLY A 501 -0.63 -5.80 -27.95
N LYS A 502 -1.84 -6.04 -27.45
CA LYS A 502 -2.15 -6.31 -26.05
C LYS A 502 -1.44 -7.55 -25.53
N MET A 503 -0.89 -7.46 -24.34
CA MET A 503 -0.21 -8.55 -23.67
C MET A 503 -1.19 -9.46 -22.94
N LEU A 504 -0.68 -10.59 -22.46
CA LEU A 504 -1.41 -11.49 -21.58
C LEU A 504 -1.78 -10.77 -20.28
N ASN A 505 -3.05 -10.83 -19.90
CA ASN A 505 -3.46 -10.47 -18.56
C ASN A 505 -3.01 -11.55 -17.56
N VAL A 506 -1.96 -11.25 -16.81
CA VAL A 506 -1.33 -12.22 -15.89
C VAL A 506 -2.15 -12.48 -14.65
N GLU A 507 -3.11 -11.61 -14.30
CA GLU A 507 -4.05 -11.85 -13.22
C GLU A 507 -4.91 -13.09 -13.46
N LYS A 508 -5.18 -13.40 -14.73
CA LYS A 508 -5.99 -14.54 -15.20
C LYS A 508 -5.17 -15.72 -15.71
N ALA A 509 -3.87 -15.71 -15.52
CA ALA A 509 -2.99 -16.67 -16.17
C ALA A 509 -2.01 -17.29 -15.21
N ARG A 510 -1.82 -18.60 -15.35
CA ARG A 510 -0.74 -19.30 -14.66
C ARG A 510 0.63 -18.92 -15.19
N ILE A 511 1.64 -19.10 -14.37
CA ILE A 511 3.03 -18.76 -14.67
C ILE A 511 3.58 -19.45 -15.94
N ASP A 512 3.13 -20.68 -16.26
CA ASP A 512 3.50 -21.37 -17.49
C ASP A 512 3.07 -20.64 -18.74
N ARG A 513 1.90 -19.99 -18.71
CA ARG A 513 1.43 -19.13 -19.82
C ARG A 513 2.20 -17.82 -19.91
N VAL A 514 2.66 -17.28 -18.78
CA VAL A 514 3.52 -16.10 -18.73
C VAL A 514 4.83 -16.37 -19.47
N TYR A 515 5.53 -17.47 -19.10
CA TYR A 515 6.76 -17.90 -19.77
C TYR A 515 6.55 -18.34 -21.23
N GLY A 516 5.37 -18.82 -21.58
CA GLY A 516 4.99 -19.20 -22.95
C GLY A 516 4.54 -18.01 -23.81
N ASN A 517 4.42 -16.81 -23.22
CA ASN A 517 3.89 -15.65 -23.94
C ASN A 517 4.99 -14.92 -24.73
N ASP A 518 4.80 -14.83 -26.05
CA ASP A 518 5.74 -14.23 -26.98
C ASP A 518 5.92 -12.70 -26.82
N LYS A 519 5.01 -12.03 -26.09
CA LYS A 519 5.05 -10.59 -25.81
C LYS A 519 5.68 -10.25 -24.46
N LEU A 520 5.50 -11.12 -23.45
CA LEU A 520 6.10 -10.94 -22.12
C LEU A 520 7.57 -11.41 -22.09
N MET A 521 7.91 -12.48 -22.79
CA MET A 521 9.28 -13.00 -22.81
C MET A 521 10.33 -11.97 -23.27
N PRO A 522 10.08 -11.12 -24.29
CA PRO A 522 11.00 -10.04 -24.63
C PRO A 522 11.22 -9.04 -23.51
N VAL A 523 10.18 -8.70 -22.73
CA VAL A 523 10.30 -7.79 -21.55
C VAL A 523 11.15 -8.45 -20.47
N ILE A 524 10.85 -9.69 -20.11
CA ILE A 524 11.61 -10.46 -19.10
C ILE A 524 13.09 -10.56 -19.48
N THR A 525 13.36 -10.86 -20.77
CA THR A 525 14.73 -11.03 -21.28
C THR A 525 15.47 -9.69 -21.35
N ALA A 526 14.79 -8.61 -21.74
CA ALA A 526 15.40 -7.27 -21.81
C ALA A 526 15.80 -6.76 -20.42
N LEU A 527 14.95 -6.92 -19.41
CA LEU A 527 15.22 -6.50 -18.03
C LEU A 527 16.31 -7.35 -17.36
N GLY A 528 16.35 -8.65 -17.63
CA GLY A 528 17.39 -9.56 -17.14
C GLY A 528 17.18 -10.07 -15.71
N THR A 529 16.21 -9.58 -14.98
CA THR A 529 15.95 -9.87 -13.55
C THR A 529 15.36 -11.24 -13.27
N GLY A 530 14.77 -11.93 -14.27
CA GLY A 530 13.86 -13.05 -14.02
C GLY A 530 12.49 -12.57 -13.55
N ILE A 531 11.63 -13.50 -13.09
CA ILE A 531 10.29 -13.21 -12.56
C ILE A 531 9.95 -14.15 -11.39
N GLY A 532 9.02 -13.74 -10.51
CA GLY A 532 8.57 -14.53 -9.36
C GLY A 532 9.72 -14.86 -8.40
N ASP A 533 9.83 -16.10 -7.96
CA ASP A 533 10.89 -16.56 -7.05
C ASP A 533 12.31 -16.48 -7.66
N GLU A 534 12.44 -16.37 -8.99
CA GLU A 534 13.73 -16.19 -9.66
C GLU A 534 14.09 -14.72 -9.86
N PHE A 535 13.24 -13.80 -9.42
CA PHE A 535 13.49 -12.37 -9.57
C PHE A 535 14.69 -11.93 -8.73
N ASP A 536 15.60 -11.23 -9.37
CA ASP A 536 16.83 -10.72 -8.74
C ASP A 536 17.08 -9.31 -9.25
N ILE A 537 16.80 -8.32 -8.42
CA ILE A 537 16.93 -6.89 -8.74
C ILE A 537 18.38 -6.51 -9.09
N ALA A 538 19.39 -7.18 -8.48
CA ALA A 538 20.80 -6.92 -8.76
C ALA A 538 21.20 -7.24 -10.23
N LYS A 539 20.34 -7.95 -10.97
CA LYS A 539 20.53 -8.26 -12.39
C LYS A 539 19.81 -7.27 -13.32
N LEU A 540 19.17 -6.25 -12.77
CA LEU A 540 18.48 -5.25 -13.56
C LEU A 540 19.46 -4.53 -14.49
N ARG A 541 19.10 -4.49 -15.78
CA ARG A 541 19.97 -3.94 -16.82
C ARG A 541 19.76 -2.45 -17.05
N TYR A 542 18.69 -1.87 -16.54
CA TYR A 542 18.31 -0.47 -16.76
C TYR A 542 17.77 0.13 -15.47
N ASP A 543 18.31 1.27 -15.04
CA ASP A 543 17.85 1.98 -13.83
C ASP A 543 16.36 2.37 -13.94
N LYS A 544 15.92 2.82 -15.11
CA LYS A 544 14.54 3.22 -15.33
C LYS A 544 13.85 2.35 -16.37
N VAL A 545 12.68 1.84 -16.02
CA VAL A 545 11.76 1.11 -16.88
C VAL A 545 10.57 2.01 -17.16
N ILE A 546 10.54 2.60 -18.36
CA ILE A 546 9.60 3.64 -18.73
C ILE A 546 8.53 3.06 -19.65
N ILE A 547 7.27 3.09 -19.22
CA ILE A 547 6.12 2.71 -20.02
C ILE A 547 5.73 3.90 -20.87
N MET A 548 5.76 3.75 -22.20
CA MET A 548 5.39 4.79 -23.14
C MET A 548 4.30 4.26 -24.08
N ALA A 549 3.05 4.58 -23.77
CA ALA A 549 1.85 4.15 -24.47
C ALA A 549 1.06 5.36 -24.98
N ASP A 550 0.23 5.13 -25.99
CA ASP A 550 -0.64 6.14 -26.56
C ASP A 550 -1.63 6.69 -25.51
N ALA A 551 -2.09 7.92 -25.71
CA ALA A 551 -3.05 8.59 -24.80
C ALA A 551 -4.51 8.18 -25.09
N ASP A 552 -4.74 6.95 -25.56
CA ASP A 552 -6.04 6.40 -25.86
C ASP A 552 -6.43 5.22 -24.93
N VAL A 553 -7.60 4.66 -25.14
CA VAL A 553 -8.10 3.53 -24.33
C VAL A 553 -7.26 2.26 -24.45
N ASP A 554 -6.65 2.03 -25.63
CA ASP A 554 -5.81 0.86 -25.87
C ASP A 554 -4.45 1.02 -25.19
N GLY A 555 -3.84 2.20 -25.26
CA GLY A 555 -2.61 2.53 -24.55
C GLY A 555 -2.78 2.48 -23.03
N SER A 556 -3.90 2.99 -22.50
CA SER A 556 -4.25 2.88 -21.09
C SER A 556 -4.39 1.42 -20.66
N HIS A 557 -4.97 0.56 -21.51
CA HIS A 557 -5.06 -0.88 -21.23
C HIS A 557 -3.69 -1.57 -21.25
N ILE A 558 -2.81 -1.26 -22.21
CA ILE A 558 -1.45 -1.81 -22.28
C ILE A 558 -0.64 -1.40 -21.03
N ARG A 559 -0.73 -0.15 -20.62
CA ARG A 559 -0.14 0.36 -19.38
C ARG A 559 -0.61 -0.42 -18.17
N THR A 560 -1.92 -0.64 -18.04
CA THR A 560 -2.49 -1.42 -16.94
C THR A 560 -2.02 -2.87 -16.94
N LEU A 561 -1.92 -3.51 -18.12
CA LEU A 561 -1.40 -4.88 -18.24
C LEU A 561 0.08 -4.98 -17.82
N LEU A 562 0.91 -4.00 -18.20
CA LEU A 562 2.32 -3.93 -17.76
C LEU A 562 2.44 -3.73 -16.26
N LEU A 563 1.67 -2.80 -15.69
CA LEU A 563 1.65 -2.57 -14.25
C LEU A 563 1.20 -3.82 -13.49
N THR A 564 0.17 -4.52 -13.99
CA THR A 564 -0.27 -5.81 -13.41
C THR A 564 0.86 -6.84 -13.44
N PHE A 565 1.58 -6.93 -14.55
CA PHE A 565 2.71 -7.84 -14.70
C PHE A 565 3.86 -7.51 -13.76
N PHE A 566 4.27 -6.24 -13.66
CA PHE A 566 5.32 -5.81 -12.74
C PHE A 566 4.90 -6.02 -11.28
N PHE A 567 3.68 -5.67 -10.92
CA PHE A 567 3.17 -5.87 -9.57
C PHE A 567 3.13 -7.34 -9.15
N ARG A 568 2.70 -8.25 -10.05
CA ARG A 568 2.56 -9.68 -9.73
C ARG A 568 3.87 -10.45 -9.75
N TYR A 569 4.80 -10.10 -10.62
CA TYR A 569 5.98 -10.92 -10.91
C TYR A 569 7.32 -10.20 -10.73
N MET A 570 7.33 -8.88 -10.60
CA MET A 570 8.54 -8.07 -10.49
C MET A 570 8.32 -6.90 -9.50
N ARG A 571 7.64 -7.16 -8.41
CA ARG A 571 7.20 -6.15 -7.45
C ARG A 571 8.35 -5.27 -6.91
N PRO A 572 9.57 -5.78 -6.63
CA PRO A 572 10.67 -4.92 -6.20
C PRO A 572 11.05 -3.81 -7.19
N LEU A 573 10.75 -3.96 -8.50
CA LEU A 573 10.95 -2.87 -9.46
C LEU A 573 10.13 -1.62 -9.12
N ILE A 574 8.92 -1.82 -8.58
CA ILE A 574 8.04 -0.71 -8.18
C ILE A 574 8.49 -0.18 -6.82
N GLU A 575 8.77 -1.07 -5.86
CA GLU A 575 9.13 -0.72 -4.48
C GLU A 575 10.45 0.07 -4.41
N GLU A 576 11.42 -0.24 -5.28
CA GLU A 576 12.70 0.46 -5.38
C GLU A 576 12.65 1.67 -6.34
N GLY A 577 11.48 1.95 -6.95
CA GLY A 577 11.25 3.17 -7.73
C GLY A 577 11.80 3.17 -9.15
N HIS A 578 11.96 1.99 -9.76
CA HIS A 578 12.49 1.85 -11.13
C HIS A 578 11.42 1.99 -12.23
N VAL A 579 10.12 1.98 -11.91
CA VAL A 579 9.03 2.00 -12.91
C VAL A 579 8.49 3.41 -13.08
N TYR A 580 8.40 3.85 -14.34
CA TYR A 580 7.91 5.18 -14.71
C TYR A 580 6.88 5.09 -15.84
N ILE A 581 6.01 6.10 -15.93
CA ILE A 581 5.07 6.30 -17.04
C ILE A 581 5.44 7.61 -17.72
N ALA A 582 5.77 7.54 -19.00
CA ALA A 582 6.03 8.72 -19.81
C ALA A 582 4.74 9.53 -20.03
N GLN A 583 4.86 10.86 -19.99
CA GLN A 583 3.77 11.79 -20.23
C GLN A 583 4.04 12.55 -21.54
N PRO A 584 3.63 12.04 -22.71
CA PRO A 584 3.72 12.80 -23.96
C PRO A 584 2.68 13.94 -23.99
N PRO A 585 2.94 15.04 -24.70
CA PRO A 585 1.96 16.13 -24.83
C PRO A 585 0.73 15.68 -25.62
N LEU A 586 -0.43 16.22 -25.24
CA LEU A 586 -1.69 15.98 -25.94
C LEU A 586 -1.89 16.90 -27.14
N PHE A 587 -1.30 18.10 -27.09
CA PHE A 587 -1.48 19.13 -28.12
C PHE A 587 -0.16 19.76 -28.55
N ARG A 588 -0.10 20.10 -29.86
CA ARG A 588 0.89 21.01 -30.43
C ARG A 588 0.19 22.25 -30.94
N ILE A 589 0.61 23.42 -30.47
CA ILE A 589 0.07 24.73 -30.85
C ILE A 589 1.14 25.45 -31.64
N SER A 590 0.87 25.74 -32.93
CA SER A 590 1.84 26.33 -33.86
C SER A 590 1.41 27.72 -34.29
N LYS A 591 2.37 28.67 -34.30
CA LYS A 591 2.24 30.00 -34.91
C LYS A 591 3.40 30.26 -35.83
N GLY A 592 3.20 30.07 -37.10
CA GLY A 592 4.26 30.17 -38.11
C GLY A 592 5.31 29.09 -37.93
N LYS A 593 6.54 29.44 -37.52
CA LYS A 593 7.64 28.50 -37.26
C LYS A 593 7.78 28.12 -35.77
N GLU A 594 7.16 28.89 -34.92
CA GLU A 594 7.19 28.61 -33.47
C GLU A 594 6.10 27.64 -33.10
N HIS A 595 6.37 26.76 -32.17
CA HIS A 595 5.39 25.82 -31.59
C HIS A 595 5.57 25.69 -30.08
N LYS A 596 4.47 25.42 -29.40
CA LYS A 596 4.40 25.08 -27.97
C LYS A 596 3.65 23.76 -27.83
N TYR A 597 3.95 23.01 -26.79
CA TYR A 597 3.25 21.79 -26.44
C TYR A 597 2.36 22.04 -25.23
N ALA A 598 1.24 21.31 -25.12
CA ALA A 598 0.35 21.32 -23.98
C ALA A 598 0.00 19.89 -23.58
N TYR A 599 0.00 19.64 -22.29
CA TYR A 599 -0.19 18.31 -21.69
C TYR A 599 -1.61 18.12 -21.16
N SER A 600 -2.41 19.21 -21.09
CA SER A 600 -3.83 19.19 -20.72
C SER A 600 -4.64 20.12 -21.59
N ASP A 601 -5.98 19.97 -21.58
CA ASP A 601 -6.89 20.92 -22.23
C ASP A 601 -6.78 22.32 -21.63
N LEU A 602 -6.62 22.41 -20.30
CA LEU A 602 -6.45 23.68 -19.59
C LEU A 602 -5.17 24.41 -20.05
N GLU A 603 -4.04 23.70 -20.10
CA GLU A 603 -2.76 24.27 -20.57
C GLU A 603 -2.85 24.73 -22.02
N ARG A 604 -3.53 23.95 -22.89
CA ARG A 604 -3.82 24.38 -24.28
C ARG A 604 -4.55 25.69 -24.30
N ASP A 605 -5.60 25.86 -23.52
CA ASP A 605 -6.44 27.06 -23.52
C ASP A 605 -5.69 28.26 -22.93
N GLN A 606 -4.87 28.07 -21.92
CA GLN A 606 -3.96 29.10 -21.38
C GLN A 606 -2.94 29.56 -22.40
N ILE A 607 -2.30 28.63 -23.12
CA ILE A 607 -1.35 28.97 -24.18
C ILE A 607 -2.04 29.73 -25.32
N LEU A 608 -3.25 29.31 -25.71
CA LEU A 608 -4.03 29.98 -26.75
C LEU A 608 -4.43 31.40 -26.32
N ALA A 609 -4.76 31.62 -25.07
CA ALA A 609 -5.09 32.94 -24.53
C ALA A 609 -3.90 33.95 -24.56
N GLN A 610 -2.67 33.42 -24.51
CA GLN A 610 -1.43 34.24 -24.53
C GLN A 610 -0.93 34.55 -25.94
N ILE A 611 -1.44 33.84 -26.98
CA ILE A 611 -0.97 33.99 -28.34
C ILE A 611 -1.94 34.82 -29.19
N GLU A 612 -1.59 36.04 -29.50
CA GLU A 612 -2.38 36.87 -30.42
C GLU A 612 -2.19 36.44 -31.87
N GLY A 613 -3.29 36.22 -32.60
CA GLY A 613 -3.29 35.93 -34.05
C GLY A 613 -3.71 34.49 -34.38
N LYS A 614 -3.58 34.11 -35.64
CA LYS A 614 -4.02 32.80 -36.14
C LYS A 614 -3.02 31.72 -35.68
N THR A 615 -3.49 30.77 -34.93
CA THR A 615 -2.76 29.59 -34.45
C THR A 615 -3.35 28.32 -35.06
N GLU A 616 -2.54 27.29 -35.23
CA GLU A 616 -2.94 25.95 -35.62
C GLU A 616 -2.74 25.01 -34.44
N VAL A 617 -3.80 24.30 -34.01
CA VAL A 617 -3.77 23.34 -32.92
C VAL A 617 -3.88 21.95 -33.51
N GLN A 618 -2.88 21.12 -33.23
CA GLN A 618 -2.87 19.69 -33.57
C GLN A 618 -3.02 18.91 -32.27
N ARG A 619 -4.05 18.07 -32.19
CA ARG A 619 -4.19 17.06 -31.11
C ARG A 619 -3.49 15.79 -31.52
N TYR A 620 -2.58 15.28 -30.70
CA TYR A 620 -1.98 13.96 -30.89
C TYR A 620 -2.92 12.88 -30.36
N LYS A 621 -3.24 11.90 -31.21
CA LYS A 621 -4.04 10.73 -30.81
C LYS A 621 -3.16 9.56 -30.40
N GLY A 622 -1.92 9.54 -30.84
CA GLY A 622 -0.95 8.52 -30.48
C GLY A 622 0.48 8.95 -30.79
N LEU A 623 1.44 8.27 -30.17
CA LEU A 623 2.88 8.50 -30.31
C LEU A 623 3.40 8.33 -31.75
N GLY A 624 2.68 7.52 -32.55
CA GLY A 624 3.00 7.32 -33.94
C GLY A 624 2.77 8.54 -34.85
N GLU A 625 2.05 9.56 -34.35
CA GLU A 625 1.85 10.84 -35.06
C GLU A 625 3.00 11.84 -34.82
N MET A 626 3.87 11.54 -33.85
CA MET A 626 5.04 12.36 -33.53
C MET A 626 6.25 11.88 -34.34
N ASP A 627 6.99 12.82 -34.92
CA ASP A 627 8.29 12.50 -35.50
C ASP A 627 9.35 12.30 -34.37
N SER A 628 10.54 11.87 -34.79
CA SER A 628 11.61 11.51 -33.86
C SER A 628 12.12 12.71 -33.04
N GLU A 629 12.12 13.91 -33.62
CA GLU A 629 12.58 15.14 -32.97
C GLU A 629 11.55 15.61 -31.94
N GLN A 630 10.27 15.62 -32.28
CA GLN A 630 9.18 15.97 -31.39
C GLN A 630 9.13 15.01 -30.19
N LEU A 631 9.29 13.71 -30.44
CA LEU A 631 9.27 12.71 -29.36
C LEU A 631 10.49 12.84 -28.44
N TRP A 632 11.65 13.21 -28.98
CA TRP A 632 12.82 13.53 -28.18
C TRP A 632 12.58 14.75 -27.28
N GLU A 633 12.21 15.88 -27.88
CA GLU A 633 12.06 17.15 -27.18
C GLU A 633 11.05 17.10 -26.02
N THR A 634 9.97 16.34 -26.19
CA THR A 634 8.84 16.37 -25.25
C THR A 634 8.78 15.22 -24.28
N THR A 635 9.32 14.04 -24.66
CA THR A 635 9.03 12.78 -23.94
C THR A 635 10.27 11.98 -23.57
N MET A 636 11.37 12.10 -24.33
CA MET A 636 12.53 11.24 -24.13
C MET A 636 13.76 11.98 -23.61
N ASN A 637 13.89 13.27 -23.85
CA ASN A 637 15.01 14.06 -23.35
C ASN A 637 14.97 14.15 -21.80
N PRO A 638 16.01 13.67 -21.10
CA PRO A 638 16.05 13.70 -19.64
C PRO A 638 15.87 15.09 -19.00
N GLU A 639 16.22 16.17 -19.75
CA GLU A 639 16.18 17.56 -19.24
C GLU A 639 14.79 18.19 -19.31
N THR A 640 13.93 17.73 -20.25
CA THR A 640 12.66 18.42 -20.55
C THR A 640 11.43 17.56 -20.41
N ARG A 641 11.58 16.23 -20.30
CA ARG A 641 10.46 15.28 -20.27
C ARG A 641 9.71 15.29 -18.95
N LEU A 642 8.41 15.00 -19.03
CA LEU A 642 7.58 14.71 -17.88
C LEU A 642 7.40 13.19 -17.74
N MET A 643 7.58 12.69 -16.51
CA MET A 643 7.35 11.28 -16.17
C MET A 643 6.68 11.16 -14.81
N LEU A 644 5.75 10.23 -14.69
CA LEU A 644 5.19 9.81 -13.41
C LEU A 644 5.96 8.61 -12.90
N ARG A 645 6.53 8.70 -11.70
CA ARG A 645 7.07 7.52 -11.00
C ARG A 645 5.91 6.70 -10.46
N VAL A 646 5.96 5.39 -10.69
CA VAL A 646 4.99 4.47 -10.10
C VAL A 646 5.44 4.16 -8.67
N ASP A 647 4.61 4.49 -7.71
CA ASP A 647 4.85 4.25 -6.29
C ASP A 647 3.85 3.25 -5.73
N LEU A 648 4.26 2.49 -4.72
CA LEU A 648 3.45 1.50 -4.04
C LEU A 648 3.25 1.93 -2.58
N SER A 649 2.36 2.89 -2.37
CA SER A 649 2.06 3.42 -1.03
C SER A 649 1.30 2.41 -0.15
N ASP A 650 0.44 1.59 -0.76
CA ASP A 650 -0.39 0.57 -0.10
C ASP A 650 -0.48 -0.68 -0.99
N ALA A 651 0.31 -1.69 -0.64
CA ALA A 651 0.40 -2.93 -1.40
C ALA A 651 -0.90 -3.76 -1.36
N GLU A 652 -1.64 -3.69 -0.25
CA GLU A 652 -2.91 -4.41 -0.11
C GLU A 652 -4.00 -3.77 -0.98
N GLN A 653 -4.07 -2.44 -0.99
CA GLN A 653 -5.00 -1.71 -1.85
C GLN A 653 -4.68 -1.94 -3.33
N ALA A 654 -3.40 -1.96 -3.70
CA ALA A 654 -2.96 -2.24 -5.06
C ALA A 654 -3.36 -3.67 -5.47
N ASP A 655 -3.10 -4.67 -4.61
CA ASP A 655 -3.49 -6.06 -4.86
C ASP A 655 -5.00 -6.21 -5.06
N GLU A 656 -5.80 -5.57 -4.20
CA GLU A 656 -7.25 -5.54 -4.34
C GLU A 656 -7.69 -4.88 -5.66
N THR A 657 -7.10 -3.73 -6.00
CA THR A 657 -7.42 -2.98 -7.21
C THR A 657 -7.11 -3.82 -8.46
N PHE A 658 -5.95 -4.46 -8.53
CA PHE A 658 -5.62 -5.34 -9.65
C PHE A 658 -6.54 -6.54 -9.72
N THR A 659 -6.90 -7.15 -8.59
CA THR A 659 -7.85 -8.29 -8.56
C THR A 659 -9.23 -7.87 -9.06
N ILE A 660 -9.75 -6.71 -8.66
CA ILE A 660 -11.06 -6.19 -9.10
C ILE A 660 -11.03 -5.84 -10.59
N LEU A 661 -10.05 -5.06 -11.01
CA LEU A 661 -10.02 -4.51 -12.38
C LEU A 661 -9.58 -5.55 -13.41
N MET A 662 -8.63 -6.42 -13.08
CA MET A 662 -7.98 -7.35 -13.98
C MET A 662 -8.42 -8.80 -13.78
N GLY A 663 -9.13 -9.14 -12.70
CA GLY A 663 -9.62 -10.48 -12.39
C GLY A 663 -10.74 -10.97 -13.33
N ASP A 664 -11.15 -12.22 -13.15
CA ASP A 664 -12.16 -12.88 -14.01
C ASP A 664 -13.59 -12.39 -13.78
N LYS A 665 -13.91 -11.98 -12.56
CA LYS A 665 -15.27 -11.59 -12.18
C LYS A 665 -15.64 -10.22 -12.73
N VAL A 666 -16.84 -10.13 -13.31
CA VAL A 666 -17.35 -8.91 -13.96
C VAL A 666 -18.02 -7.98 -12.95
N GLU A 667 -18.78 -8.55 -11.99
CA GLU A 667 -19.55 -7.77 -11.03
C GLU A 667 -18.68 -6.81 -10.19
N PRO A 668 -17.59 -7.22 -9.53
CA PRO A 668 -16.77 -6.30 -8.74
C PRO A 668 -16.20 -5.15 -9.57
N ARG A 669 -15.84 -5.44 -10.84
CA ARG A 669 -15.34 -4.42 -11.77
C ARG A 669 -16.43 -3.42 -12.15
N ARG A 670 -17.66 -3.90 -12.43
CA ARG A 670 -18.80 -3.03 -12.74
C ARG A 670 -19.13 -2.13 -11.55
N ASP A 671 -19.21 -2.70 -10.35
CA ASP A 671 -19.49 -1.95 -9.13
C ASP A 671 -18.40 -0.88 -8.86
N PHE A 672 -17.15 -1.22 -9.12
CA PHE A 672 -16.02 -0.26 -9.03
C PHE A 672 -16.21 0.89 -10.04
N ILE A 673 -16.54 0.57 -11.31
CA ILE A 673 -16.74 1.58 -12.36
C ILE A 673 -17.93 2.48 -12.00
N GLU A 674 -19.07 1.91 -11.59
CA GLU A 674 -20.26 2.68 -11.21
C GLU A 674 -20.00 3.62 -10.03
N LYS A 675 -19.30 3.13 -9.00
CA LYS A 675 -18.95 3.92 -7.82
C LYS A 675 -18.00 5.09 -8.14
N ASN A 676 -17.07 4.89 -9.09
CA ASN A 676 -16.04 5.87 -9.44
C ASN A 676 -16.37 6.65 -10.73
N ALA A 677 -17.53 6.43 -11.37
CA ALA A 677 -17.91 7.06 -12.65
C ALA A 677 -17.93 8.59 -12.55
N LYS A 678 -18.29 9.14 -11.39
CA LYS A 678 -18.34 10.58 -11.14
C LYS A 678 -16.96 11.29 -11.16
N TYR A 679 -15.88 10.53 -11.02
CA TYR A 679 -14.50 11.07 -11.05
C TYR A 679 -13.87 11.00 -12.45
N VAL A 680 -14.57 10.49 -13.45
CA VAL A 680 -14.05 10.37 -14.81
C VAL A 680 -14.23 11.71 -15.53
N GLN A 681 -13.12 12.41 -15.79
CA GLN A 681 -13.12 13.73 -16.44
C GLN A 681 -13.02 13.66 -17.98
N ASN A 682 -12.37 12.64 -18.53
CA ASN A 682 -12.14 12.54 -19.98
C ASN A 682 -12.64 11.20 -20.51
N LEU A 683 -13.90 11.15 -20.94
CA LEU A 683 -14.39 10.06 -21.76
C LEU A 683 -14.07 10.36 -23.22
N ASP A 684 -13.22 9.52 -23.82
CA ASP A 684 -13.00 9.52 -25.25
C ASP A 684 -14.23 8.84 -25.91
N VAL A 685 -15.25 9.65 -26.26
CA VAL A 685 -16.54 9.20 -26.82
C VAL A 685 -16.56 9.50 -28.31
#